data_045b1cf41a50c05539b2c86215c3f5ee
#
_entry.id   045b1cf41a50c05539b2c86215c3f5ee
#
_cell.length_a   1.000
_cell.length_b   1.000
_cell.length_c   1.000
_cell.angle_alpha   90.00
_cell.angle_beta   90.00
_cell.angle_gamma   90.00
#
_symmetry.space_group_name_H-M   'P 1'
#
loop_
_entity.id
_entity.type
_entity.pdbx_description
1 polymer ?
#
loop_
_entity_poly.entity_id
_entity_poly.type
_entity_poly.pdbx_seq_one_letter_code
_entity_poly.pdbx_strand_id
1 'polypeptide(L)'
;MRLLAFCLAMIGLFACNKKQAEPRKLTSYVNTFVGTDGPGNTYPGAVMPFGMVQLSPDNGLPGWDRIAGYFWPDSTIAGFSHTHLSGTGAGDMYDILLMPLNSRFTDNLTPEGDYRPYSKFSHEKEEASPGYYKVELLSSGITAELTTTKRVGFHRYSFPKDSDSKIILDLGYKLNWDNPYDTKIIVENDSTISGYRKSNGWARDQHLYFTAQFSKAFKSVELFEGDKKSANMSVTSPKTKLIANFDTENPEEILVKVALSSASIEGAKKNLKAELNHWDFDGVVEKADQEWENLLSQIEIEADEEQKELFYTNLYHLYLTPSLHSDIDGMHKGADGKYHKAEGFDRYDTFSLWDTYRAAHPLYTILCPDKVEDFIKSFLIHYDETGLLPVWSMAGNETNMMIGYHAVPVIVDAYFKGIEMDVEKAYKACKESAMEKGRQIDEYMHLGYVPTDEEGENWSVSKTLEYAYDDWCIAQFAKALNKEADYEYFLKRGENWKNLYDPKSTFFRPKDPKGNFISPFVPKEYTNYFCESNAWQYFWYVPQDVPEFIKTVGEDKFSAKLDSMFTYYPKPDDKLPIFSTGMIGQYAHGNEPSHHVAYLYNYINQAEKTQEMVRRIINTQYTTQPDGYCGNEDCGQMSAWMVFSSLGIYPVNPANGVYDITSPWIEKAVLHLPNGKSFTISTENQGKENHYIEKVLLNGEEYKELTITHQQIMQGGELHFVLISTK
;
A
#
# COMPACT_ATOMS: atom_id res chain seq x y z
N MET A 1 92.71 11.15 -8.52
CA MET A 1 92.28 9.85 -8.08
C MET A 1 91.35 10.03 -6.91
N ARG A 2 90.04 9.97 -7.07
CA ARG A 2 89.03 9.67 -6.09
C ARG A 2 87.69 9.56 -6.85
N LEU A 3 87.16 8.32 -6.93
CA LEU A 3 85.86 8.04 -7.46
C LEU A 3 84.77 8.57 -6.44
N LEU A 4 83.80 9.34 -6.95
CA LEU A 4 82.59 9.64 -6.25
C LEU A 4 81.44 8.74 -6.89
N ALA A 5 80.93 7.84 -6.13
CA ALA A 5 79.73 7.04 -6.48
C ALA A 5 78.47 7.88 -6.21
N PHE A 6 77.67 8.11 -7.21
CA PHE A 6 76.29 8.68 -7.06
C PHE A 6 75.29 7.54 -6.84
N CYS A 7 74.71 7.46 -5.64
CA CYS A 7 73.55 6.64 -5.37
C CYS A 7 72.30 7.43 -5.72
N LEU A 8 71.62 7.06 -6.84
CA LEU A 8 70.24 7.49 -7.14
C LEU A 8 69.28 6.63 -6.32
N ALA A 9 68.63 7.22 -5.32
CA ALA A 9 67.51 6.64 -4.66
C ALA A 9 66.24 6.80 -5.52
N MET A 10 65.72 5.70 -6.14
CA MET A 10 64.38 5.68 -6.74
C MET A 10 63.35 5.61 -5.62
N ILE A 11 62.65 6.71 -5.38
CA ILE A 11 61.41 6.71 -4.59
C ILE A 11 60.28 6.24 -5.51
N GLY A 12 59.92 4.98 -5.37
CA GLY A 12 58.73 4.43 -6.00
C GLY A 12 57.47 4.99 -5.32
N LEU A 13 56.80 5.91 -5.99
CA LEU A 13 55.43 6.30 -5.64
C LEU A 13 54.49 5.12 -5.90
N PHE A 14 54.16 4.35 -4.87
CA PHE A 14 53.01 3.47 -4.88
C PHE A 14 51.77 4.37 -4.83
N ALA A 15 51.22 4.73 -5.99
CA ALA A 15 49.87 5.23 -6.08
C ALA A 15 48.90 4.07 -5.70
N CYS A 16 48.43 4.09 -4.46
CA CYS A 16 47.36 3.24 -4.01
C CYS A 16 46.10 3.72 -4.73
N ASN A 17 45.78 3.16 -5.88
CA ASN A 17 44.48 3.30 -6.49
C ASN A 17 43.49 2.62 -5.53
N LYS A 18 42.92 3.37 -4.58
CA LYS A 18 41.66 2.99 -3.99
C LYS A 18 40.67 2.88 -5.17
N LYS A 19 40.33 1.65 -5.59
CA LYS A 19 39.08 1.44 -6.34
C LYS A 19 38.02 2.14 -5.52
N GLN A 20 37.42 3.21 -6.05
CA GLN A 20 36.18 3.73 -5.51
C GLN A 20 35.23 2.54 -5.48
N ALA A 21 34.73 2.19 -4.29
CA ALA A 21 33.69 1.18 -4.16
C ALA A 21 32.53 1.65 -5.06
N GLU A 22 32.01 0.77 -5.87
CA GLU A 22 30.79 1.07 -6.61
C GLU A 22 29.71 1.53 -5.61
N PRO A 23 28.95 2.57 -5.94
CA PRO A 23 27.89 3.02 -5.05
C PRO A 23 26.94 1.84 -4.77
N ARG A 24 26.58 1.65 -3.52
CA ARG A 24 25.63 0.61 -3.08
C ARG A 24 24.28 0.88 -3.73
N LYS A 25 23.66 -0.16 -4.33
CA LYS A 25 22.32 -0.04 -4.91
C LYS A 25 21.28 0.34 -3.86
N LEU A 26 20.29 1.13 -4.25
CA LEU A 26 19.20 1.57 -3.36
C LEU A 26 18.30 0.39 -2.96
N THR A 27 18.10 -0.56 -3.87
CA THR A 27 17.38 -1.82 -3.58
C THR A 27 17.98 -2.58 -2.41
N SER A 28 19.27 -2.45 -2.15
CA SER A 28 19.94 -3.11 -1.02
C SER A 28 19.66 -2.47 0.35
N TYR A 29 18.99 -1.33 0.41
CA TYR A 29 18.48 -0.72 1.64
C TYR A 29 17.05 -1.15 1.95
N VAL A 30 16.34 -1.76 1.00
CA VAL A 30 14.96 -2.21 1.22
C VAL A 30 14.94 -3.50 2.05
N ASN A 31 14.23 -3.45 3.16
CA ASN A 31 13.96 -4.60 4.01
C ASN A 31 12.49 -5.02 3.87
N THR A 32 12.23 -6.00 3.01
CA THR A 32 10.86 -6.46 2.71
C THR A 32 10.19 -7.20 3.87
N PHE A 33 10.92 -7.49 4.96
CA PHE A 33 10.35 -8.10 6.15
C PHE A 33 9.73 -7.09 7.12
N VAL A 34 9.97 -5.79 6.95
CA VAL A 34 9.33 -4.75 7.78
C VAL A 34 7.81 -4.78 7.58
N GLY A 35 7.06 -4.88 8.67
CA GLY A 35 5.60 -4.99 8.68
C GLY A 35 5.07 -6.43 8.58
N THR A 36 5.94 -7.45 8.53
CA THR A 36 5.52 -8.86 8.50
C THR A 36 5.25 -9.45 9.89
N ASP A 37 5.50 -8.67 10.95
CA ASP A 37 5.13 -8.97 12.34
C ASP A 37 4.26 -7.84 12.89
N GLY A 38 3.61 -8.08 14.03
CA GLY A 38 2.70 -7.11 14.64
C GLY A 38 1.52 -6.76 13.71
N PRO A 39 1.05 -5.51 13.71
CA PRO A 39 -0.13 -5.12 12.94
C PRO A 39 0.15 -4.66 11.51
N GLY A 40 1.39 -4.73 11.00
CA GLY A 40 1.78 -4.17 9.70
C GLY A 40 1.10 -4.82 8.49
N ASN A 41 0.87 -6.14 8.55
CA ASN A 41 0.21 -6.93 7.51
C ASN A 41 0.84 -6.82 6.11
N THR A 42 2.18 -6.76 6.04
CA THR A 42 2.92 -6.81 4.78
C THR A 42 3.41 -8.23 4.46
N TYR A 43 3.96 -8.46 3.28
CA TYR A 43 4.53 -9.74 2.85
C TYR A 43 5.93 -9.55 2.23
N PRO A 44 6.85 -10.54 2.37
CA PRO A 44 8.23 -10.41 1.91
C PRO A 44 8.46 -10.88 0.47
N GLY A 45 7.43 -11.33 -0.24
CA GLY A 45 7.53 -12.02 -1.52
C GLY A 45 7.96 -11.14 -2.69
N ALA A 46 8.19 -11.79 -3.84
CA ALA A 46 8.58 -11.12 -5.06
C ALA A 46 7.38 -10.40 -5.71
N VAL A 47 7.54 -9.12 -6.01
CA VAL A 47 6.54 -8.29 -6.67
C VAL A 47 7.23 -7.24 -7.55
N MET A 48 6.62 -6.87 -8.67
CA MET A 48 7.02 -5.71 -9.48
C MET A 48 6.25 -4.47 -9.05
N PRO A 49 6.77 -3.26 -9.26
CA PRO A 49 6.02 -2.05 -8.96
C PRO A 49 4.62 -2.08 -9.58
N PHE A 50 3.58 -1.94 -8.73
CA PHE A 50 2.18 -2.02 -9.12
C PHE A 50 1.81 -3.32 -9.88
N GLY A 51 2.52 -4.43 -9.65
CA GLY A 51 2.34 -5.67 -10.40
C GLY A 51 1.01 -6.38 -10.14
N MET A 52 0.54 -7.18 -11.10
CA MET A 52 -0.61 -8.09 -10.95
C MET A 52 -0.24 -9.29 -10.07
N VAL A 53 1.03 -9.69 -10.08
CA VAL A 53 1.54 -10.84 -9.32
C VAL A 53 2.21 -10.35 -8.06
N GLN A 54 1.77 -10.86 -6.92
CA GLN A 54 2.41 -10.77 -5.61
C GLN A 54 2.76 -12.19 -5.17
N LEU A 55 3.93 -12.66 -5.58
CA LEU A 55 4.38 -14.05 -5.36
C LEU A 55 5.08 -14.18 -4.02
N SER A 56 4.41 -14.71 -3.01
CA SER A 56 4.89 -14.75 -1.64
C SER A 56 4.67 -16.11 -0.98
N PRO A 57 5.46 -16.46 0.05
CA PRO A 57 5.16 -17.60 0.90
C PRO A 57 3.91 -17.36 1.75
N ASP A 58 3.14 -18.43 1.93
CA ASP A 58 2.04 -18.49 2.89
C ASP A 58 2.41 -19.42 4.05
N ASN A 59 2.25 -18.93 5.30
CA ASN A 59 2.48 -19.76 6.49
C ASN A 59 1.37 -20.80 6.70
N GLY A 60 0.18 -20.54 6.17
CA GLY A 60 -0.93 -21.50 6.13
C GLY A 60 -1.84 -21.49 7.36
N LEU A 61 -1.60 -20.61 8.31
CA LEU A 61 -2.43 -20.43 9.51
C LEU A 61 -3.34 -19.20 9.35
N PRO A 62 -4.64 -19.30 9.68
CA PRO A 62 -5.52 -18.13 9.67
C PRO A 62 -5.28 -17.24 10.90
N GLY A 63 -5.63 -15.98 10.80
CA GLY A 63 -5.59 -15.01 11.90
C GLY A 63 -5.43 -13.58 11.40
N TRP A 64 -5.79 -12.62 12.24
CA TRP A 64 -5.66 -11.19 11.93
C TRP A 64 -4.21 -10.80 11.61
N ASP A 65 -3.25 -11.31 12.40
CA ASP A 65 -1.83 -11.01 12.19
C ASP A 65 -1.23 -11.74 10.96
N ARG A 66 -2.03 -12.56 10.26
CA ARG A 66 -1.67 -13.37 9.10
C ARG A 66 -2.47 -13.02 7.85
N ILE A 67 -3.04 -11.83 7.85
CA ILE A 67 -3.88 -11.36 6.73
C ILE A 67 -3.09 -11.33 5.41
N ALA A 68 -1.82 -10.97 5.44
CA ALA A 68 -0.98 -10.96 4.24
C ALA A 68 -0.45 -12.35 3.81
N GLY A 69 -0.87 -13.45 4.47
CA GLY A 69 -0.41 -14.82 4.19
C GLY A 69 0.87 -15.21 4.93
N TYR A 70 1.79 -14.30 5.09
CA TYR A 70 3.05 -14.46 5.81
C TYR A 70 3.00 -13.73 7.17
N PHE A 71 3.55 -14.36 8.20
CA PHE A 71 3.72 -13.78 9.53
C PHE A 71 5.09 -14.18 10.11
N TRP A 72 5.95 -13.21 10.38
CA TRP A 72 7.34 -13.44 10.80
C TRP A 72 7.52 -14.43 11.95
N PRO A 73 6.71 -14.44 13.03
CA PRO A 73 6.86 -15.39 14.12
C PRO A 73 6.54 -16.86 13.77
N ASP A 74 5.94 -17.12 12.61
CA ASP A 74 5.59 -18.48 12.20
C ASP A 74 6.84 -19.22 11.69
N SER A 75 6.85 -20.55 11.80
CA SER A 75 7.98 -21.41 11.44
C SER A 75 7.65 -22.44 10.36
N THR A 76 6.52 -22.26 9.67
CA THR A 76 6.03 -23.16 8.63
C THR A 76 5.65 -22.41 7.35
N ILE A 77 5.82 -23.06 6.21
CA ILE A 77 5.35 -22.60 4.90
C ILE A 77 4.43 -23.68 4.33
N ALA A 78 3.21 -23.28 3.95
CA ALA A 78 2.22 -24.13 3.28
C ALA A 78 2.40 -24.16 1.76
N GLY A 79 3.05 -23.16 1.20
CA GLY A 79 3.32 -23.01 -0.21
C GLY A 79 3.56 -21.57 -0.60
N PHE A 80 3.48 -21.30 -1.90
CA PHE A 80 3.71 -20.00 -2.51
C PHE A 80 2.51 -19.66 -3.39
N SER A 81 1.69 -18.70 -2.97
CA SER A 81 0.57 -18.19 -3.76
C SER A 81 0.95 -16.93 -4.54
N HIS A 82 0.13 -16.56 -5.52
CA HIS A 82 0.49 -15.54 -6.51
C HIS A 82 -0.18 -14.19 -6.30
N THR A 83 -1.08 -14.11 -5.34
CA THR A 83 -1.82 -12.88 -5.04
C THR A 83 -1.90 -12.64 -3.54
N HIS A 84 -1.52 -11.44 -3.11
CA HIS A 84 -1.54 -10.99 -1.72
C HIS A 84 -1.92 -9.51 -1.65
N LEU A 85 -2.48 -9.10 -0.52
CA LEU A 85 -2.70 -7.70 -0.18
C LEU A 85 -1.60 -7.22 0.76
N SER A 86 -1.12 -6.00 0.58
CA SER A 86 -0.10 -5.39 1.43
C SER A 86 -0.71 -4.41 2.40
N GLY A 87 -0.51 -4.63 3.69
CA GLY A 87 -0.81 -3.68 4.74
C GLY A 87 -2.28 -3.51 5.10
N THR A 88 -3.19 -4.29 4.53
CA THR A 88 -4.63 -4.10 4.76
C THR A 88 -5.23 -5.20 5.62
N GLY A 89 -6.32 -4.88 6.32
CA GLY A 89 -7.12 -5.84 7.08
C GLY A 89 -8.01 -6.77 6.24
N ALA A 90 -7.78 -6.91 4.92
CA ALA A 90 -8.57 -7.75 4.02
C ALA A 90 -7.94 -9.14 3.86
N GLY A 91 -8.64 -10.17 4.31
CA GLY A 91 -8.18 -11.56 4.28
C GLY A 91 -8.59 -12.33 3.03
N ASP A 92 -8.41 -11.74 1.85
CA ASP A 92 -8.77 -12.27 0.55
C ASP A 92 -7.54 -12.62 -0.30
N MET A 93 -7.76 -13.25 -1.46
CA MET A 93 -6.78 -13.65 -2.47
C MET A 93 -6.11 -14.99 -2.14
N TYR A 94 -4.78 -15.09 -2.04
CA TYR A 94 -4.00 -16.33 -1.87
C TYR A 94 -4.19 -17.32 -3.03
N ASP A 95 -4.30 -16.80 -4.24
CA ASP A 95 -4.64 -17.58 -5.44
C ASP A 95 -3.46 -18.40 -5.94
N ILE A 96 -3.77 -19.57 -6.49
CA ILE A 96 -2.85 -20.44 -7.24
C ILE A 96 -1.63 -20.84 -6.40
N LEU A 97 -1.85 -21.60 -5.34
CA LEU A 97 -0.78 -22.06 -4.45
C LEU A 97 0.04 -23.17 -5.10
N LEU A 98 1.37 -23.03 -5.11
CA LEU A 98 2.32 -24.09 -5.44
C LEU A 98 3.13 -24.52 -4.22
N MET A 99 3.33 -25.86 -4.04
CA MET A 99 4.20 -26.42 -3.00
C MET A 99 5.05 -27.55 -3.55
N PRO A 100 6.40 -27.42 -3.58
CA PRO A 100 7.30 -28.49 -3.95
C PRO A 100 7.55 -29.44 -2.78
N LEU A 101 7.51 -30.74 -3.06
CA LEU A 101 7.67 -31.81 -2.08
C LEU A 101 8.55 -32.96 -2.63
N ASN A 102 9.03 -33.82 -1.74
CA ASN A 102 9.72 -35.06 -2.10
C ASN A 102 9.47 -36.16 -1.05
N SER A 103 10.10 -37.34 -1.19
CA SER A 103 9.91 -38.50 -0.31
C SER A 103 10.30 -38.26 1.15
N ARG A 104 11.12 -37.24 1.44
CA ARG A 104 11.52 -36.87 2.81
C ARG A 104 10.42 -36.19 3.59
N PHE A 105 9.41 -35.70 2.88
CA PHE A 105 8.29 -35.02 3.51
C PHE A 105 7.36 -36.05 4.16
N THR A 106 7.33 -36.10 5.48
CA THR A 106 6.54 -37.05 6.27
C THR A 106 5.42 -36.42 7.09
N ASP A 107 5.46 -35.10 7.27
CA ASP A 107 4.50 -34.35 8.09
C ASP A 107 3.35 -33.83 7.23
N ASN A 108 2.18 -34.47 7.38
CA ASN A 108 1.02 -34.21 6.52
C ASN A 108 -0.15 -33.53 7.25
N LEU A 109 0.03 -33.18 8.52
CA LEU A 109 -1.10 -32.70 9.33
C LEU A 109 -0.98 -31.21 9.63
N THR A 110 -2.08 -30.49 9.41
CA THR A 110 -2.24 -29.15 9.97
C THR A 110 -2.62 -29.24 11.45
N PRO A 111 -2.39 -28.22 12.24
CA PRO A 111 -2.88 -28.14 13.62
C PRO A 111 -4.39 -28.31 13.76
N GLU A 112 -5.15 -28.13 12.69
CA GLU A 112 -6.62 -28.19 12.65
C GLU A 112 -7.17 -29.48 12.01
N GLY A 113 -6.29 -30.44 11.64
CA GLY A 113 -6.69 -31.73 11.05
C GLY A 113 -6.99 -31.69 9.54
N ASP A 114 -6.92 -30.57 8.88
CA ASP A 114 -6.96 -30.50 7.41
C ASP A 114 -5.64 -30.99 6.81
N TYR A 115 -5.75 -31.86 5.78
CA TYR A 115 -4.58 -32.39 5.10
C TYR A 115 -3.96 -31.33 4.20
N ARG A 116 -2.87 -30.70 4.66
CA ARG A 116 -2.02 -29.82 3.87
C ARG A 116 -0.55 -30.12 4.11
N PRO A 117 0.29 -30.12 3.09
CA PRO A 117 1.72 -30.21 3.30
C PRO A 117 2.24 -28.86 3.84
N TYR A 118 2.92 -28.92 4.97
CA TYR A 118 3.69 -27.79 5.52
C TYR A 118 5.16 -28.17 5.58
N SER A 119 6.03 -27.25 5.22
CA SER A 119 7.45 -27.39 5.51
C SER A 119 7.84 -26.46 6.64
N LYS A 120 8.69 -26.94 7.53
CA LYS A 120 9.41 -26.04 8.44
C LYS A 120 10.42 -25.21 7.66
N PHE A 121 10.69 -24.00 8.12
CA PHE A 121 11.74 -23.12 7.59
C PHE A 121 12.44 -22.39 8.75
N SER A 122 13.49 -21.64 8.43
CA SER A 122 14.23 -20.79 9.37
C SER A 122 14.63 -19.49 8.67
N HIS A 123 14.48 -18.36 9.34
CA HIS A 123 14.93 -17.05 8.85
C HIS A 123 16.43 -16.98 8.56
N GLU A 124 17.27 -17.84 9.17
CA GLU A 124 18.70 -17.96 8.83
C GLU A 124 18.94 -18.47 7.40
N LYS A 125 17.91 -19.07 6.78
CA LYS A 125 17.92 -19.65 5.43
C LYS A 125 16.86 -19.05 4.53
N GLU A 126 16.48 -17.85 4.84
CA GLU A 126 15.49 -17.04 4.11
C GLU A 126 16.16 -15.76 3.65
N GLU A 127 15.93 -15.36 2.42
CA GLU A 127 16.44 -14.14 1.82
C GLU A 127 15.30 -13.47 1.04
N ALA A 128 15.18 -12.15 1.16
CA ALA A 128 14.22 -11.38 0.37
C ALA A 128 14.79 -10.02 -0.02
N SER A 129 14.41 -9.55 -1.20
CA SER A 129 14.73 -8.24 -1.73
C SER A 129 13.67 -7.82 -2.75
N PRO A 130 13.60 -6.56 -3.19
CA PRO A 130 12.65 -6.14 -4.20
C PRO A 130 12.67 -7.05 -5.45
N GLY A 131 11.53 -7.70 -5.74
CA GLY A 131 11.39 -8.60 -6.88
C GLY A 131 11.99 -10.00 -6.71
N TYR A 132 12.48 -10.37 -5.53
CA TYR A 132 13.08 -11.68 -5.26
C TYR A 132 12.82 -12.18 -3.84
N TYR A 133 12.58 -13.50 -3.72
CA TYR A 133 12.47 -14.21 -2.45
C TYR A 133 13.09 -15.60 -2.56
N LYS A 134 13.70 -16.09 -1.46
CA LYS A 134 14.33 -17.41 -1.37
C LYS A 134 14.19 -18.01 0.02
N VAL A 135 13.93 -19.32 0.10
CA VAL A 135 13.89 -20.07 1.35
C VAL A 135 14.29 -21.53 1.16
N GLU A 136 14.93 -22.13 2.17
CA GLU A 136 15.11 -23.58 2.27
C GLU A 136 13.94 -24.22 3.03
N LEU A 137 13.22 -25.10 2.38
CA LEU A 137 12.16 -25.93 2.95
C LEU A 137 12.78 -27.08 3.74
N LEU A 138 12.94 -26.94 5.07
CA LEU A 138 13.72 -27.85 5.92
C LEU A 138 13.16 -29.28 5.96
N SER A 139 11.84 -29.46 5.80
CA SER A 139 11.22 -30.80 5.81
C SER A 139 11.59 -31.63 4.57
N SER A 140 11.88 -31.00 3.44
CA SER A 140 12.21 -31.66 2.18
C SER A 140 13.67 -31.44 1.75
N GLY A 141 14.33 -30.40 2.25
CA GLY A 141 15.63 -29.93 1.78
C GLY A 141 15.59 -29.32 0.39
N ILE A 142 14.43 -28.86 -0.07
CA ILE A 142 14.25 -28.16 -1.33
C ILE A 142 14.51 -26.68 -1.08
N THR A 143 15.28 -26.03 -1.96
CA THR A 143 15.37 -24.57 -1.99
C THR A 143 14.33 -24.04 -2.97
N ALA A 144 13.49 -23.12 -2.53
CA ALA A 144 12.54 -22.39 -3.36
C ALA A 144 13.04 -20.96 -3.55
N GLU A 145 13.11 -20.52 -4.80
CA GLU A 145 13.42 -19.15 -5.21
C GLU A 145 12.30 -18.62 -6.08
N LEU A 146 11.91 -17.38 -5.84
CA LEU A 146 10.78 -16.72 -6.49
C LEU A 146 11.23 -15.40 -7.08
N THR A 147 10.77 -15.09 -8.28
CA THR A 147 10.85 -13.78 -8.91
C THR A 147 9.61 -13.55 -9.78
N THR A 148 9.46 -12.38 -10.36
CA THR A 148 8.24 -12.07 -11.10
C THR A 148 8.49 -11.04 -12.20
N THR A 149 7.64 -11.07 -13.24
CA THR A 149 7.33 -9.92 -14.08
C THR A 149 6.00 -9.31 -13.61
N LYS A 150 5.46 -8.32 -14.30
CA LYS A 150 4.20 -7.70 -13.87
C LYS A 150 3.02 -8.67 -13.81
N ARG A 151 2.98 -9.67 -14.71
CA ARG A 151 1.85 -10.61 -14.85
C ARG A 151 2.23 -12.07 -14.73
N VAL A 152 3.53 -12.39 -14.50
CA VAL A 152 4.01 -13.78 -14.45
C VAL A 152 4.88 -14.00 -13.24
N GLY A 153 4.48 -14.92 -12.36
CA GLY A 153 5.31 -15.46 -11.30
C GLY A 153 6.30 -16.48 -11.86
N PHE A 154 7.54 -16.48 -11.37
CA PHE A 154 8.58 -17.38 -11.82
C PHE A 154 9.26 -18.03 -10.64
N HIS A 155 9.17 -19.36 -10.56
CA HIS A 155 9.73 -20.17 -9.49
C HIS A 155 10.94 -20.95 -9.98
N ARG A 156 11.94 -21.11 -9.10
CA ARG A 156 13.03 -22.08 -9.23
C ARG A 156 13.05 -22.96 -8.00
N TYR A 157 12.81 -24.25 -8.18
CA TYR A 157 12.85 -25.26 -7.14
C TYR A 157 14.07 -26.16 -7.32
N SER A 158 15.04 -26.05 -6.41
CA SER A 158 16.24 -26.92 -6.42
C SER A 158 15.96 -28.17 -5.56
N PHE A 159 15.68 -29.28 -6.26
CA PHE A 159 15.42 -30.58 -5.64
C PHE A 159 16.72 -31.29 -5.30
N PRO A 160 16.90 -31.82 -4.08
CA PRO A 160 17.91 -32.81 -3.82
C PRO A 160 17.61 -34.11 -4.56
N LYS A 161 18.61 -35.03 -4.65
CA LYS A 161 18.37 -36.35 -5.24
C LYS A 161 17.22 -37.07 -4.58
N ASP A 162 16.15 -37.35 -5.33
CA ASP A 162 14.95 -38.04 -4.85
C ASP A 162 14.15 -38.63 -6.02
N SER A 163 13.57 -39.81 -5.85
CA SER A 163 12.76 -40.48 -6.88
C SER A 163 11.26 -40.12 -6.82
N ASP A 164 10.83 -39.40 -5.80
CA ASP A 164 9.41 -39.02 -5.52
C ASP A 164 9.21 -37.52 -5.44
N SER A 165 9.92 -36.78 -6.29
CA SER A 165 9.78 -35.32 -6.33
C SER A 165 8.46 -34.93 -7.00
N LYS A 166 7.78 -33.96 -6.42
CA LYS A 166 6.48 -33.49 -6.90
C LYS A 166 6.27 -32.00 -6.62
N ILE A 167 5.39 -31.41 -7.41
CA ILE A 167 4.88 -30.04 -7.16
C ILE A 167 3.36 -30.15 -7.09
N ILE A 168 2.79 -29.67 -5.98
CA ILE A 168 1.35 -29.54 -5.80
C ILE A 168 0.92 -28.18 -6.32
N LEU A 169 -0.16 -28.15 -7.10
CA LEU A 169 -0.95 -26.96 -7.43
C LEU A 169 -2.31 -27.11 -6.75
N ASP A 170 -2.62 -26.24 -5.78
CA ASP A 170 -3.83 -26.29 -4.99
C ASP A 170 -4.70 -25.04 -5.20
N LEU A 171 -5.82 -25.18 -5.93
CA LEU A 171 -6.79 -24.12 -6.13
C LEU A 171 -7.87 -24.11 -5.03
N GLY A 172 -7.90 -25.14 -4.19
CA GLY A 172 -8.75 -25.20 -3.00
C GLY A 172 -8.15 -24.55 -1.76
N TYR A 173 -6.89 -24.07 -1.87
CA TYR A 173 -6.23 -23.34 -0.77
C TYR A 173 -6.99 -22.07 -0.42
N LYS A 174 -7.08 -21.77 0.87
CA LYS A 174 -7.71 -20.57 1.39
C LYS A 174 -7.16 -20.20 2.76
N LEU A 175 -7.17 -18.92 3.06
CA LEU A 175 -6.94 -18.36 4.38
C LEU A 175 -8.01 -17.32 4.70
N ASN A 176 -8.20 -17.06 5.97
CA ASN A 176 -9.05 -16.00 6.49
C ASN A 176 -10.46 -15.98 5.85
N TRP A 177 -10.83 -14.94 5.11
CA TRP A 177 -12.18 -14.78 4.53
C TRP A 177 -12.29 -15.32 3.10
N ASP A 178 -11.18 -15.57 2.45
CA ASP A 178 -11.17 -16.13 1.10
C ASP A 178 -11.83 -17.51 1.07
N ASN A 179 -12.71 -17.73 0.09
CA ASN A 179 -13.45 -18.99 -0.04
C ASN A 179 -13.66 -19.34 -1.52
N PRO A 180 -12.86 -20.27 -2.08
CA PRO A 180 -13.03 -20.72 -3.44
C PRO A 180 -14.37 -21.45 -3.60
N TYR A 181 -15.14 -21.14 -4.66
CA TYR A 181 -16.44 -21.74 -4.96
C TYR A 181 -16.51 -22.44 -6.31
N ASP A 182 -15.63 -22.10 -7.26
CA ASP A 182 -15.53 -22.72 -8.58
C ASP A 182 -14.07 -22.67 -9.06
N THR A 183 -13.44 -23.83 -9.19
CA THR A 183 -12.05 -23.94 -9.64
C THR A 183 -11.93 -24.97 -10.75
N LYS A 184 -10.99 -24.77 -11.67
CA LYS A 184 -10.76 -25.65 -12.79
C LYS A 184 -9.28 -25.84 -13.06
N ILE A 185 -8.89 -27.10 -13.31
CA ILE A 185 -7.56 -27.46 -13.79
C ILE A 185 -7.70 -28.23 -15.11
N ILE A 186 -6.87 -27.87 -16.08
CA ILE A 186 -6.73 -28.52 -17.39
C ILE A 186 -5.25 -28.86 -17.59
N VAL A 187 -4.93 -30.14 -17.78
CA VAL A 187 -3.60 -30.55 -18.23
C VAL A 187 -3.58 -30.48 -19.75
N GLU A 188 -2.90 -29.49 -20.31
CA GLU A 188 -2.88 -29.26 -21.76
C GLU A 188 -1.90 -30.14 -22.48
N ASN A 189 -0.76 -30.45 -21.84
CA ASN A 189 0.28 -31.37 -22.36
C ASN A 189 1.15 -31.84 -21.19
N ASP A 190 2.32 -32.43 -21.50
CA ASP A 190 3.24 -33.01 -20.52
C ASP A 190 4.01 -32.00 -19.64
N SER A 191 3.85 -30.71 -19.88
CA SER A 191 4.54 -29.64 -19.13
C SER A 191 3.73 -28.36 -18.96
N THR A 192 2.44 -28.36 -19.34
CA THR A 192 1.59 -27.17 -19.29
C THR A 192 0.24 -27.49 -18.66
N ILE A 193 -0.14 -26.66 -17.71
CA ILE A 193 -1.41 -26.69 -16.97
C ILE A 193 -2.06 -25.31 -17.09
N SER A 194 -3.37 -25.28 -17.33
CA SER A 194 -4.16 -24.04 -17.30
C SER A 194 -5.41 -24.21 -16.46
N GLY A 195 -6.01 -23.12 -16.07
CA GLY A 195 -7.24 -23.17 -15.29
C GLY A 195 -7.72 -21.83 -14.80
N TYR A 196 -8.59 -21.89 -13.82
CA TYR A 196 -9.07 -20.72 -13.11
C TYR A 196 -9.43 -21.04 -11.66
N ARG A 197 -9.40 -20.00 -10.86
CA ARG A 197 -9.91 -19.99 -9.49
C ARG A 197 -10.90 -18.85 -9.35
N LYS A 198 -12.11 -19.17 -8.88
CA LYS A 198 -13.11 -18.19 -8.50
C LYS A 198 -13.38 -18.33 -7.02
N SER A 199 -13.36 -17.21 -6.32
CA SER A 199 -13.55 -17.16 -4.87
C SER A 199 -14.41 -15.97 -4.46
N ASN A 200 -14.78 -15.93 -3.21
CA ASN A 200 -15.45 -14.82 -2.56
C ASN A 200 -14.83 -14.56 -1.18
N GLY A 201 -14.90 -13.30 -0.78
CA GLY A 201 -14.47 -12.76 0.50
C GLY A 201 -15.04 -11.36 0.67
N TRP A 202 -14.24 -10.36 0.94
CA TRP A 202 -14.64 -8.96 0.81
C TRP A 202 -15.10 -8.66 -0.62
N ALA A 203 -14.26 -9.00 -1.61
CA ALA A 203 -14.69 -9.02 -2.98
C ALA A 203 -15.58 -10.26 -3.20
N ARG A 204 -16.84 -10.01 -3.57
CA ARG A 204 -17.87 -11.04 -3.59
C ARG A 204 -17.75 -12.04 -4.72
N ASP A 205 -17.05 -11.67 -5.80
CA ASP A 205 -16.94 -12.45 -7.03
C ASP A 205 -15.57 -12.22 -7.68
N GLN A 206 -14.54 -12.90 -7.15
CA GLN A 206 -13.17 -12.83 -7.63
C GLN A 206 -12.94 -13.86 -8.71
N HIS A 207 -12.38 -13.47 -9.85
CA HIS A 207 -12.02 -14.36 -10.93
C HIS A 207 -10.54 -14.22 -11.26
N LEU A 208 -9.81 -15.31 -11.18
CA LEU A 208 -8.42 -15.37 -11.63
C LEU A 208 -8.20 -16.59 -12.52
N TYR A 209 -7.65 -16.33 -13.70
CA TYR A 209 -7.28 -17.32 -14.69
C TYR A 209 -5.76 -17.44 -14.73
N PHE A 210 -5.26 -18.64 -15.05
CA PHE A 210 -3.83 -18.86 -15.11
C PHE A 210 -3.42 -19.84 -16.22
N THR A 211 -2.13 -19.78 -16.59
CA THR A 211 -1.42 -20.83 -17.27
C THR A 211 -0.07 -21.02 -16.61
N ALA A 212 0.28 -22.28 -16.30
CA ALA A 212 1.53 -22.66 -15.66
C ALA A 212 2.34 -23.54 -16.64
N GLN A 213 3.61 -23.18 -16.88
CA GLN A 213 4.56 -23.97 -17.66
C GLN A 213 5.70 -24.45 -16.78
N PHE A 214 6.07 -25.71 -16.95
CA PHE A 214 7.17 -26.36 -16.24
C PHE A 214 8.34 -26.62 -17.21
N SER A 215 9.57 -26.39 -16.73
CA SER A 215 10.77 -26.61 -17.54
C SER A 215 11.06 -28.09 -17.81
N LYS A 216 10.40 -28.98 -17.06
CA LYS A 216 10.55 -30.45 -17.16
C LYS A 216 9.19 -31.08 -17.38
N ALA A 217 9.15 -32.11 -18.28
CA ALA A 217 7.95 -32.91 -18.49
C ALA A 217 7.56 -33.70 -17.24
N PHE A 218 6.26 -33.81 -17.00
CA PHE A 218 5.71 -34.63 -15.91
C PHE A 218 6.01 -36.13 -16.16
N LYS A 219 6.48 -36.82 -15.12
CA LYS A 219 6.49 -38.30 -15.13
C LYS A 219 5.05 -38.82 -15.06
N SER A 220 4.20 -38.19 -14.29
CA SER A 220 2.77 -38.41 -14.22
C SER A 220 2.08 -37.23 -13.53
N VAL A 221 0.76 -37.10 -13.72
CA VAL A 221 -0.07 -36.15 -13.02
C VAL A 221 -1.23 -36.85 -12.32
N GLU A 222 -1.63 -36.30 -11.20
CA GLU A 222 -2.79 -36.76 -10.44
C GLU A 222 -3.71 -35.56 -10.17
N LEU A 223 -4.98 -35.66 -10.62
CA LEU A 223 -5.97 -34.62 -10.44
C LEU A 223 -7.00 -35.03 -9.39
N PHE A 224 -7.47 -34.05 -8.63
CA PHE A 224 -8.43 -34.25 -7.54
C PHE A 224 -9.58 -33.24 -7.62
N GLU A 225 -10.79 -33.74 -7.34
CA GLU A 225 -12.01 -32.97 -7.08
C GLU A 225 -12.31 -33.08 -5.57
N GLY A 226 -11.90 -32.05 -4.79
CA GLY A 226 -11.77 -32.21 -3.35
C GLY A 226 -10.76 -33.30 -3.02
N ASP A 227 -11.16 -34.30 -2.22
CA ASP A 227 -10.30 -35.44 -1.85
C ASP A 227 -10.38 -36.62 -2.84
N LYS A 228 -11.20 -36.49 -3.87
CA LYS A 228 -11.47 -37.61 -4.79
C LYS A 228 -10.59 -37.50 -6.03
N LYS A 229 -9.73 -38.53 -6.25
CA LYS A 229 -8.88 -38.63 -7.43
C LYS A 229 -9.74 -38.83 -8.69
N SER A 230 -9.45 -38.06 -9.73
CA SER A 230 -10.09 -38.12 -11.04
C SER A 230 -9.20 -38.87 -12.05
N ALA A 231 -9.84 -39.55 -12.97
CA ALA A 231 -9.13 -40.15 -14.11
C ALA A 231 -9.07 -39.22 -15.35
N ASN A 232 -9.71 -38.08 -15.28
CA ASN A 232 -9.78 -37.10 -16.38
C ASN A 232 -8.57 -36.17 -16.35
N MET A 233 -8.21 -35.65 -17.51
CA MET A 233 -7.16 -34.62 -17.66
C MET A 233 -7.68 -33.20 -17.50
N SER A 234 -8.97 -33.06 -17.16
CA SER A 234 -9.60 -31.80 -16.77
C SER A 234 -10.61 -32.04 -15.67
N VAL A 235 -10.56 -31.23 -14.63
CA VAL A 235 -11.46 -31.31 -13.45
C VAL A 235 -12.01 -29.93 -13.11
N THR A 236 -13.24 -29.91 -12.60
CA THR A 236 -13.92 -28.70 -12.12
C THR A 236 -14.65 -29.02 -10.83
N SER A 237 -14.36 -28.30 -9.77
CA SER A 237 -15.05 -28.39 -8.48
C SER A 237 -14.74 -27.13 -7.64
N PRO A 238 -15.38 -26.93 -6.50
CA PRO A 238 -14.97 -25.85 -5.58
C PRO A 238 -13.54 -25.96 -5.08
N LYS A 239 -12.95 -27.17 -5.10
CA LYS A 239 -11.60 -27.43 -4.60
C LYS A 239 -10.89 -28.42 -5.53
N THR A 240 -10.24 -27.92 -6.59
CA THR A 240 -9.41 -28.75 -7.45
C THR A 240 -7.95 -28.71 -7.02
N LYS A 241 -7.27 -29.84 -7.15
CA LYS A 241 -5.84 -29.98 -6.85
C LYS A 241 -5.17 -30.82 -7.93
N LEU A 242 -3.92 -30.51 -8.21
CA LEU A 242 -3.06 -31.31 -9.10
C LEU A 242 -1.75 -31.61 -8.38
N ILE A 243 -1.28 -32.86 -8.52
CA ILE A 243 0.05 -33.29 -8.13
C ILE A 243 0.80 -33.65 -9.42
N ALA A 244 1.80 -32.84 -9.75
CA ALA A 244 2.76 -33.15 -10.84
C ALA A 244 3.95 -33.90 -10.26
N ASN A 245 4.16 -35.14 -10.72
CA ASN A 245 5.28 -35.99 -10.29
C ASN A 245 6.43 -35.89 -11.29
N PHE A 246 7.66 -35.83 -10.76
CA PHE A 246 8.89 -35.72 -11.54
C PHE A 246 9.88 -36.82 -11.16
N ASP A 247 10.82 -37.07 -12.03
CA ASP A 247 11.95 -37.95 -11.80
C ASP A 247 13.21 -37.08 -11.58
N THR A 248 13.70 -37.03 -10.36
CA THR A 248 14.87 -36.26 -9.97
C THR A 248 15.93 -37.18 -9.34
N GLU A 249 16.34 -38.25 -10.08
CA GLU A 249 17.37 -39.20 -9.60
C GLU A 249 18.72 -38.54 -9.28
N ASN A 250 18.98 -37.37 -9.85
CA ASN A 250 20.09 -36.48 -9.53
C ASN A 250 19.56 -35.16 -8.97
N PRO A 251 20.36 -34.38 -8.20
CA PRO A 251 19.98 -33.00 -7.84
C PRO A 251 19.67 -32.22 -9.12
N GLU A 252 18.52 -31.54 -9.13
CA GLU A 252 18.02 -30.91 -10.35
C GLU A 252 17.14 -29.69 -10.00
N GLU A 253 17.16 -28.69 -10.86
CA GLU A 253 16.28 -27.53 -10.80
C GLU A 253 15.05 -27.75 -11.69
N ILE A 254 13.88 -27.46 -11.13
CA ILE A 254 12.63 -27.39 -11.90
C ILE A 254 12.14 -25.96 -11.84
N LEU A 255 12.02 -25.33 -13.01
CA LEU A 255 11.50 -23.98 -13.15
C LEU A 255 10.00 -24.04 -13.47
N VAL A 256 9.23 -23.13 -12.90
CA VAL A 256 7.78 -23.01 -13.14
C VAL A 256 7.42 -21.55 -13.38
N LYS A 257 6.79 -21.28 -14.50
CA LYS A 257 6.21 -19.96 -14.82
C LYS A 257 4.69 -20.03 -14.66
N VAL A 258 4.11 -19.09 -13.91
CA VAL A 258 2.67 -18.99 -13.71
C VAL A 258 2.21 -17.60 -14.12
N ALA A 259 1.58 -17.50 -15.27
CA ALA A 259 0.97 -16.25 -15.74
C ALA A 259 -0.48 -16.14 -15.27
N LEU A 260 -0.84 -14.95 -14.85
CA LEU A 260 -2.19 -14.60 -14.37
C LEU A 260 -2.95 -13.79 -15.41
N SER A 261 -4.28 -13.81 -15.29
CA SER A 261 -5.21 -12.94 -16.02
C SER A 261 -6.49 -12.78 -15.22
N SER A 262 -7.03 -11.57 -15.14
CA SER A 262 -8.35 -11.34 -14.59
C SER A 262 -9.49 -11.69 -15.56
N ALA A 263 -9.18 -11.91 -16.85
CA ALA A 263 -10.18 -12.05 -17.91
C ALA A 263 -10.36 -13.48 -18.45
N SER A 264 -9.28 -14.21 -18.72
CA SER A 264 -9.38 -15.55 -19.34
C SER A 264 -8.09 -16.34 -19.32
N ILE A 265 -8.18 -17.68 -19.52
CA ILE A 265 -7.01 -18.55 -19.73
C ILE A 265 -6.18 -18.08 -20.95
N GLU A 266 -6.85 -17.66 -22.01
CA GLU A 266 -6.14 -17.15 -23.21
C GLU A 266 -5.43 -15.81 -22.92
N GLY A 267 -5.98 -14.97 -22.03
CA GLY A 267 -5.31 -13.78 -21.50
C GLY A 267 -4.02 -14.15 -20.78
N ALA A 268 -4.07 -15.12 -19.86
CA ALA A 268 -2.89 -15.61 -19.15
C ALA A 268 -1.81 -16.15 -20.11
N LYS A 269 -2.19 -16.88 -21.16
CA LYS A 269 -1.25 -17.36 -22.21
C LYS A 269 -0.61 -16.21 -22.99
N LYS A 270 -1.37 -15.16 -23.31
CA LYS A 270 -0.83 -13.94 -23.95
C LYS A 270 0.16 -13.21 -23.05
N ASN A 271 -0.17 -13.06 -21.76
CA ASN A 271 0.69 -12.45 -20.76
C ASN A 271 2.00 -13.22 -20.63
N LEU A 272 1.94 -14.56 -20.52
CA LEU A 272 3.13 -15.41 -20.46
C LEU A 272 4.04 -15.24 -21.69
N LYS A 273 3.44 -15.27 -22.89
CA LYS A 273 4.18 -15.14 -24.15
C LYS A 273 4.84 -13.77 -24.30
N ALA A 274 4.17 -12.72 -23.84
CA ALA A 274 4.66 -11.36 -23.97
C ALA A 274 5.76 -11.02 -22.96
N GLU A 275 5.62 -11.46 -21.71
CA GLU A 275 6.51 -11.04 -20.63
C GLU A 275 7.62 -12.04 -20.31
N LEU A 276 7.37 -13.36 -20.47
CA LEU A 276 8.31 -14.41 -20.05
C LEU A 276 8.32 -15.61 -21.00
N ASN A 277 8.86 -15.44 -22.20
CA ASN A 277 8.96 -16.49 -23.22
C ASN A 277 10.25 -17.33 -23.14
N HIS A 278 11.11 -17.12 -22.16
CA HIS A 278 12.39 -17.80 -21.92
C HIS A 278 12.47 -18.42 -20.51
N TRP A 279 13.53 -19.17 -20.22
CA TRP A 279 13.76 -19.86 -18.95
C TRP A 279 14.96 -19.28 -18.16
N ASP A 280 15.40 -18.08 -18.48
CA ASP A 280 16.49 -17.38 -17.78
C ASP A 280 15.95 -16.75 -16.49
N PHE A 281 16.04 -17.48 -15.38
CA PHE A 281 15.56 -17.05 -14.06
C PHE A 281 16.39 -15.89 -13.55
N ASP A 282 17.72 -16.00 -13.60
CA ASP A 282 18.62 -14.98 -13.04
C ASP A 282 18.50 -13.66 -13.81
N GLY A 283 18.31 -13.71 -15.12
CA GLY A 283 18.05 -12.51 -15.93
C GLY A 283 16.72 -11.83 -15.58
N VAL A 284 15.70 -12.57 -15.09
CA VAL A 284 14.46 -11.97 -14.58
C VAL A 284 14.70 -11.30 -13.24
N VAL A 285 15.47 -11.94 -12.33
CA VAL A 285 15.86 -11.35 -11.04
C VAL A 285 16.61 -10.03 -11.24
N GLU A 286 17.62 -10.01 -12.12
CA GLU A 286 18.40 -8.81 -12.44
C GLU A 286 17.51 -7.69 -13.01
N LYS A 287 16.57 -8.03 -13.88
CA LYS A 287 15.63 -7.06 -14.45
C LYS A 287 14.67 -6.49 -13.42
N ALA A 288 14.16 -7.34 -12.53
CA ALA A 288 13.30 -6.89 -11.43
C ALA A 288 14.04 -5.94 -10.48
N ASP A 289 15.26 -6.29 -10.06
CA ASP A 289 16.11 -5.42 -9.24
C ASP A 289 16.38 -4.08 -9.94
N GLN A 290 16.67 -4.09 -11.26
CA GLN A 290 16.91 -2.85 -12.01
C GLN A 290 15.65 -1.97 -12.13
N GLU A 291 14.46 -2.54 -12.31
CA GLU A 291 13.21 -1.77 -12.35
C GLU A 291 12.93 -1.12 -10.98
N TRP A 292 13.17 -1.84 -9.89
CA TRP A 292 13.07 -1.30 -8.54
C TRP A 292 14.13 -0.22 -8.26
N GLU A 293 15.39 -0.44 -8.66
CA GLU A 293 16.46 0.56 -8.53
C GLU A 293 16.12 1.87 -9.26
N ASN A 294 15.61 1.77 -10.48
CA ASN A 294 15.18 2.93 -11.26
C ASN A 294 14.04 3.69 -10.59
N LEU A 295 13.11 2.99 -9.93
CA LEU A 295 11.99 3.62 -9.26
C LEU A 295 12.41 4.27 -7.95
N LEU A 296 13.20 3.59 -7.14
CA LEU A 296 13.72 4.11 -5.87
C LEU A 296 14.64 5.32 -6.09
N SER A 297 15.39 5.34 -7.20
CA SER A 297 16.27 6.47 -7.56
C SER A 297 15.52 7.76 -7.94
N GLN A 298 14.18 7.75 -7.99
CA GLN A 298 13.42 8.99 -8.11
C GLN A 298 13.62 9.91 -6.89
N ILE A 299 13.97 9.35 -5.73
CA ILE A 299 14.38 10.13 -4.56
C ILE A 299 15.69 9.57 -4.04
N GLU A 300 16.77 10.33 -4.20
CA GLU A 300 18.07 10.01 -3.62
C GLU A 300 18.26 10.77 -2.31
N ILE A 301 18.61 10.07 -1.23
CA ILE A 301 18.81 10.70 0.09
C ILE A 301 20.24 10.57 0.61
N GLU A 302 20.68 11.62 1.31
CA GLU A 302 21.85 11.60 2.20
C GLU A 302 21.35 11.50 3.64
N ALA A 303 21.70 10.38 4.32
CA ALA A 303 21.25 10.05 5.65
C ALA A 303 22.12 8.92 6.22
N ASP A 304 21.96 8.56 7.50
CA ASP A 304 22.60 7.37 8.05
C ASP A 304 22.00 6.06 7.50
N GLU A 305 22.62 4.93 7.81
CA GLU A 305 22.21 3.62 7.25
C GLU A 305 20.79 3.20 7.70
N GLU A 306 20.43 3.43 8.97
CA GLU A 306 19.10 3.13 9.50
C GLU A 306 18.02 4.01 8.86
N GLN A 307 18.30 5.28 8.69
CA GLN A 307 17.42 6.22 8.00
C GLN A 307 17.20 5.82 6.54
N LYS A 308 18.27 5.38 5.83
CA LYS A 308 18.15 4.89 4.46
C LYS A 308 17.30 3.63 4.37
N GLU A 309 17.54 2.66 5.27
CA GLU A 309 16.75 1.43 5.32
C GLU A 309 15.26 1.75 5.54
N LEU A 310 14.93 2.58 6.52
CA LEU A 310 13.54 3.01 6.76
C LEU A 310 12.95 3.75 5.56
N PHE A 311 13.68 4.71 5.01
CA PHE A 311 13.17 5.53 3.90
C PHE A 311 12.89 4.70 2.65
N TYR A 312 13.86 3.89 2.20
CA TYR A 312 13.71 3.09 0.99
C TYR A 312 12.75 1.91 1.16
N THR A 313 12.65 1.34 2.37
CA THR A 313 11.63 0.33 2.67
C THR A 313 10.22 0.93 2.58
N ASN A 314 9.99 2.12 3.13
CA ASN A 314 8.70 2.80 3.01
C ASN A 314 8.43 3.22 1.55
N LEU A 315 9.44 3.71 0.83
CA LEU A 315 9.27 4.02 -0.59
C LEU A 315 8.96 2.77 -1.44
N TYR A 316 9.51 1.61 -1.08
CA TYR A 316 9.17 0.33 -1.71
C TYR A 316 7.72 -0.07 -1.43
N HIS A 317 7.26 -0.05 -0.17
CA HIS A 317 5.89 -0.43 0.19
C HIS A 317 4.85 0.47 -0.48
N LEU A 318 5.13 1.75 -0.67
CA LEU A 318 4.28 2.69 -1.40
C LEU A 318 3.89 2.17 -2.80
N TYR A 319 4.78 1.46 -3.49
CA TYR A 319 4.58 1.02 -4.87
C TYR A 319 4.02 -0.41 -5.00
N LEU A 320 3.60 -1.05 -3.90
CA LEU A 320 2.99 -2.39 -3.95
C LEU A 320 1.53 -2.35 -4.39
N THR A 321 0.83 -1.27 -4.11
CA THR A 321 -0.57 -1.03 -4.50
C THR A 321 -0.74 0.38 -5.06
N PRO A 322 -1.77 0.63 -5.91
CA PRO A 322 -2.73 -0.32 -6.48
C PRO A 322 -2.08 -1.37 -7.39
N SER A 323 -2.81 -2.45 -7.70
CA SER A 323 -2.29 -3.56 -8.50
C SER A 323 -2.79 -3.50 -9.94
N LEU A 324 -1.93 -3.83 -10.89
CA LEU A 324 -2.29 -4.03 -12.29
C LEU A 324 -3.39 -5.09 -12.41
N HIS A 325 -4.46 -4.79 -13.15
CA HIS A 325 -5.62 -5.66 -13.29
C HIS A 325 -5.88 -6.09 -14.73
N SER A 326 -5.43 -5.34 -15.71
CA SER A 326 -5.60 -5.69 -17.13
C SER A 326 -4.51 -6.61 -17.67
N ASP A 327 -4.89 -7.48 -18.62
CA ASP A 327 -3.98 -8.25 -19.46
C ASP A 327 -3.18 -7.33 -20.39
N ILE A 328 -2.15 -7.87 -21.03
CA ILE A 328 -1.30 -7.13 -21.98
C ILE A 328 -2.08 -6.55 -23.17
N ASP A 329 -3.24 -7.12 -23.51
CA ASP A 329 -4.13 -6.63 -24.54
C ASP A 329 -5.26 -5.75 -24.01
N GLY A 330 -5.24 -5.38 -22.71
CA GLY A 330 -6.19 -4.52 -22.05
C GLY A 330 -7.44 -5.23 -21.50
N MET A 331 -7.62 -6.52 -21.74
CA MET A 331 -8.77 -7.26 -21.22
C MET A 331 -8.72 -7.36 -19.70
N HIS A 332 -9.90 -7.18 -19.06
CA HIS A 332 -10.05 -7.29 -17.62
C HIS A 332 -11.48 -7.64 -17.20
N LYS A 333 -11.67 -8.14 -15.98
CA LYS A 333 -12.98 -8.26 -15.35
C LYS A 333 -13.37 -6.91 -14.76
N GLY A 334 -14.53 -6.40 -15.12
CA GLY A 334 -15.11 -5.16 -14.58
C GLY A 334 -15.88 -5.38 -13.29
N ALA A 335 -16.17 -4.28 -12.58
CA ALA A 335 -16.95 -4.26 -11.36
C ALA A 335 -18.45 -4.58 -11.58
N ASP A 336 -18.92 -4.56 -12.82
CA ASP A 336 -20.25 -5.04 -13.23
C ASP A 336 -20.29 -6.56 -13.47
N GLY A 337 -19.21 -7.29 -13.18
CA GLY A 337 -19.08 -8.72 -13.38
C GLY A 337 -18.87 -9.16 -14.83
N LYS A 338 -18.74 -8.22 -15.79
CA LYS A 338 -18.47 -8.51 -17.19
C LYS A 338 -17.00 -8.32 -17.53
N TYR A 339 -16.62 -8.75 -18.73
CA TYR A 339 -15.27 -8.57 -19.25
C TYR A 339 -15.22 -7.40 -20.23
N HIS A 340 -14.28 -6.50 -19.98
CA HIS A 340 -14.10 -5.27 -20.72
C HIS A 340 -12.67 -5.16 -21.25
N LYS A 341 -12.41 -4.10 -22.02
CA LYS A 341 -11.09 -3.82 -22.54
C LYS A 341 -10.71 -2.37 -22.26
N ALA A 342 -9.63 -2.15 -21.54
CA ALA A 342 -8.96 -0.87 -21.41
C ALA A 342 -8.14 -0.60 -22.69
N GLU A 343 -8.39 0.52 -23.36
CA GLU A 343 -7.72 0.86 -24.62
C GLU A 343 -6.69 1.95 -24.40
N GLY A 344 -5.41 1.62 -24.62
CA GLY A 344 -4.31 2.58 -24.59
C GLY A 344 -3.78 2.95 -23.19
N PHE A 345 -4.17 2.21 -22.15
CA PHE A 345 -3.66 2.36 -20.77
C PHE A 345 -3.74 1.06 -19.99
N ASP A 346 -2.99 0.97 -18.89
CA ASP A 346 -3.06 -0.13 -17.93
C ASP A 346 -4.21 0.10 -16.94
N ARG A 347 -5.16 -0.86 -16.84
CA ARG A 347 -6.23 -0.84 -15.83
C ARG A 347 -5.67 -1.31 -14.49
N TYR A 348 -5.79 -0.48 -13.48
CA TYR A 348 -5.43 -0.81 -12.08
C TYR A 348 -6.67 -1.09 -11.23
N ASP A 349 -6.47 -1.83 -10.14
CA ASP A 349 -7.47 -2.14 -9.13
C ASP A 349 -6.80 -2.24 -7.75
N THR A 350 -7.53 -2.63 -6.70
CA THR A 350 -7.04 -2.65 -5.31
C THR A 350 -6.76 -1.22 -4.82
N PHE A 351 -7.83 -0.42 -4.81
CA PHE A 351 -7.78 0.97 -4.35
C PHE A 351 -8.42 1.10 -2.96
N SER A 352 -7.60 1.23 -1.93
CA SER A 352 -8.01 1.54 -0.55
C SER A 352 -8.10 3.06 -0.36
N LEU A 353 -9.15 3.68 -0.92
CA LEU A 353 -9.18 5.14 -1.10
C LEU A 353 -9.37 5.93 0.19
N TRP A 354 -10.04 5.35 1.21
CA TRP A 354 -10.16 5.98 2.52
C TRP A 354 -8.80 6.25 3.17
N ASP A 355 -7.83 5.39 2.91
CA ASP A 355 -6.47 5.48 3.42
C ASP A 355 -5.60 6.33 2.50
N THR A 356 -5.48 5.90 1.25
CA THR A 356 -4.43 6.36 0.32
C THR A 356 -4.62 7.75 -0.25
N TYR A 357 -5.83 8.33 -0.23
CA TYR A 357 -6.06 9.69 -0.70
C TYR A 357 -5.28 10.73 0.11
N ARG A 358 -4.92 10.42 1.36
CA ARG A 358 -4.34 11.36 2.34
C ARG A 358 -2.89 11.70 2.01
N ALA A 359 -2.05 10.70 1.67
CA ALA A 359 -0.65 10.93 1.35
C ALA A 359 -0.14 10.11 0.16
N ALA A 360 -0.54 8.84 -0.02
CA ALA A 360 -0.04 8.00 -1.10
C ALA A 360 -0.35 8.59 -2.48
N HIS A 361 -1.61 8.90 -2.78
CA HIS A 361 -1.99 9.52 -4.05
C HIS A 361 -1.34 10.90 -4.27
N PRO A 362 -1.30 11.83 -3.30
CA PRO A 362 -0.52 13.06 -3.43
C PRO A 362 0.97 12.83 -3.76
N LEU A 363 1.60 11.79 -3.20
CA LEU A 363 3.00 11.47 -3.47
C LEU A 363 3.19 10.92 -4.89
N TYR A 364 2.27 10.07 -5.37
CA TYR A 364 2.28 9.59 -6.76
C TYR A 364 2.23 10.74 -7.77
N THR A 365 1.51 11.83 -7.47
CA THR A 365 1.45 13.00 -8.38
C THR A 365 2.80 13.69 -8.56
N ILE A 366 3.73 13.52 -7.61
CA ILE A 366 5.11 14.04 -7.70
C ILE A 366 6.00 13.04 -8.44
N LEU A 367 5.89 11.74 -8.10
CA LEU A 367 6.86 10.72 -8.50
C LEU A 367 6.49 10.02 -9.82
N CYS A 368 5.20 9.71 -10.03
CA CYS A 368 4.75 8.94 -11.19
C CYS A 368 3.40 9.43 -11.75
N PRO A 369 3.33 10.69 -12.23
CA PRO A 369 2.09 11.28 -12.74
C PRO A 369 1.46 10.52 -13.92
N ASP A 370 2.26 9.82 -14.72
CA ASP A 370 1.79 8.90 -15.77
C ASP A 370 0.97 7.73 -15.20
N LYS A 371 1.35 7.20 -14.04
CA LYS A 371 0.56 6.19 -13.34
C LYS A 371 -0.73 6.77 -12.75
N VAL A 372 -0.67 7.98 -12.22
CA VAL A 372 -1.88 8.66 -11.72
C VAL A 372 -2.90 8.86 -12.85
N GLU A 373 -2.44 9.17 -14.07
CA GLU A 373 -3.31 9.22 -15.25
C GLU A 373 -4.05 7.88 -15.47
N ASP A 374 -3.33 6.75 -15.41
CA ASP A 374 -3.91 5.42 -15.53
C ASP A 374 -4.86 5.09 -14.35
N PHE A 375 -4.55 5.52 -13.13
CA PHE A 375 -5.43 5.35 -11.96
C PHE A 375 -6.75 6.11 -12.15
N ILE A 376 -6.69 7.37 -12.60
CA ILE A 376 -7.91 8.17 -12.90
C ILE A 376 -8.73 7.51 -14.02
N LYS A 377 -8.09 7.05 -15.10
CA LYS A 377 -8.78 6.29 -16.15
C LYS A 377 -9.43 5.02 -15.59
N SER A 378 -8.77 4.34 -14.64
CA SER A 378 -9.34 3.18 -13.95
C SER A 378 -10.58 3.53 -13.15
N PHE A 379 -10.58 4.66 -12.43
CA PHE A 379 -11.79 5.16 -11.75
C PHE A 379 -12.92 5.48 -12.71
N LEU A 380 -12.62 6.09 -13.86
CA LEU A 380 -13.62 6.44 -14.85
C LEU A 380 -14.19 5.23 -15.58
N ILE A 381 -13.42 4.16 -15.76
CA ILE A 381 -13.95 2.88 -16.25
C ILE A 381 -14.84 2.22 -15.19
N HIS A 382 -14.43 2.21 -13.92
CA HIS A 382 -15.29 1.72 -12.83
C HIS A 382 -16.62 2.48 -12.78
N TYR A 383 -16.59 3.80 -13.01
CA TYR A 383 -17.82 4.60 -13.13
C TYR A 383 -18.66 4.19 -14.34
N ASP A 384 -18.07 3.88 -15.51
CA ASP A 384 -18.81 3.38 -16.66
C ASP A 384 -19.48 2.01 -16.39
N GLU A 385 -18.80 1.16 -15.63
CA GLU A 385 -19.24 -0.19 -15.29
C GLU A 385 -20.37 -0.20 -14.25
N THR A 386 -20.31 0.70 -13.26
CA THR A 386 -21.19 0.67 -12.07
C THR A 386 -22.12 1.87 -11.93
N GLY A 387 -21.83 2.98 -12.62
CA GLY A 387 -22.46 4.30 -12.45
C GLY A 387 -21.87 5.13 -11.31
N LEU A 388 -20.87 4.62 -10.57
CA LEU A 388 -20.24 5.26 -9.41
C LEU A 388 -18.72 5.17 -9.46
N LEU A 389 -18.05 6.14 -8.87
CA LEU A 389 -16.61 6.06 -8.61
C LEU A 389 -16.31 4.99 -7.55
N PRO A 390 -15.12 4.37 -7.56
CA PRO A 390 -14.76 3.36 -6.56
C PRO A 390 -14.64 3.95 -5.16
N VAL A 391 -14.96 3.13 -4.16
CA VAL A 391 -14.73 3.38 -2.75
C VAL A 391 -13.59 2.51 -2.23
N TRP A 392 -13.71 1.20 -2.44
CA TRP A 392 -12.68 0.21 -2.16
C TRP A 392 -12.79 -0.93 -3.19
N SER A 393 -12.17 -0.75 -4.33
CA SER A 393 -12.25 -1.74 -5.41
C SER A 393 -11.19 -2.84 -5.23
N MET A 394 -11.56 -4.10 -5.50
CA MET A 394 -10.66 -5.24 -5.42
C MET A 394 -11.10 -6.37 -6.35
N ALA A 395 -10.15 -6.94 -7.10
CA ALA A 395 -10.36 -8.09 -8.00
C ALA A 395 -11.58 -7.93 -8.94
N GLY A 396 -11.75 -6.73 -9.50
CA GLY A 396 -12.89 -6.39 -10.36
C GLY A 396 -14.23 -6.41 -9.61
N ASN A 397 -14.26 -5.90 -8.39
CA ASN A 397 -15.46 -5.70 -7.59
C ASN A 397 -15.39 -4.36 -6.86
N GLU A 398 -16.55 -3.80 -6.51
CA GLU A 398 -16.66 -2.79 -5.47
C GLU A 398 -17.04 -3.46 -4.15
N THR A 399 -16.20 -3.29 -3.13
CA THR A 399 -16.45 -3.90 -1.82
C THR A 399 -17.29 -3.01 -0.91
N ASN A 400 -17.34 -1.70 -1.18
CA ASN A 400 -17.96 -0.67 -0.32
C ASN A 400 -17.42 -0.66 1.11
N MET A 401 -16.22 -1.16 1.32
CA MET A 401 -15.56 -1.08 2.61
C MET A 401 -15.11 0.35 2.87
N MET A 402 -15.15 0.75 4.13
CA MET A 402 -14.84 2.10 4.60
C MET A 402 -15.85 3.16 4.13
N ILE A 403 -15.59 4.39 4.46
CA ILE A 403 -16.50 5.53 4.29
C ILE A 403 -15.94 6.55 3.27
N GLY A 404 -16.68 7.61 3.02
CA GLY A 404 -16.31 8.61 2.04
C GLY A 404 -16.59 8.19 0.59
N TYR A 405 -16.35 9.08 -0.36
CA TYR A 405 -16.26 8.83 -1.79
C TYR A 405 -14.94 9.41 -2.30
N HIS A 406 -13.84 8.91 -1.68
CA HIS A 406 -12.50 9.52 -1.74
C HIS A 406 -11.77 9.36 -3.08
N ALA A 407 -12.35 8.72 -4.08
CA ALA A 407 -11.91 8.91 -5.46
C ALA A 407 -12.03 10.38 -5.89
N VAL A 408 -12.97 11.13 -5.28
CA VAL A 408 -13.19 12.57 -5.55
C VAL A 408 -11.95 13.41 -5.21
N PRO A 409 -11.41 13.44 -3.99
CA PRO A 409 -10.21 14.21 -3.70
C PRO A 409 -9.01 13.79 -4.53
N VAL A 410 -8.86 12.50 -4.88
CA VAL A 410 -7.78 12.02 -5.76
C VAL A 410 -7.91 12.61 -7.17
N ILE A 411 -9.10 12.60 -7.76
CA ILE A 411 -9.37 13.19 -9.07
C ILE A 411 -9.14 14.71 -9.05
N VAL A 412 -9.62 15.38 -8.00
CA VAL A 412 -9.53 16.84 -7.88
C VAL A 412 -8.08 17.28 -7.67
N ASP A 413 -7.33 16.58 -6.85
CA ASP A 413 -5.89 16.80 -6.66
C ASP A 413 -5.12 16.63 -7.98
N ALA A 414 -5.36 15.53 -8.69
CA ALA A 414 -4.77 15.26 -9.99
C ALA A 414 -5.09 16.38 -11.02
N TYR A 415 -6.33 16.85 -11.06
CA TYR A 415 -6.74 17.95 -11.92
C TYR A 415 -5.97 19.24 -11.64
N PHE A 416 -5.89 19.68 -10.37
CA PHE A 416 -5.17 20.90 -10.00
C PHE A 416 -3.66 20.79 -10.17
N LYS A 417 -3.12 19.60 -10.20
CA LYS A 417 -1.71 19.31 -10.48
C LYS A 417 -1.41 19.11 -11.98
N GLY A 418 -2.42 19.25 -12.83
CA GLY A 418 -2.28 19.24 -14.30
C GLY A 418 -2.11 17.86 -14.90
N ILE A 419 -2.56 16.80 -14.21
CA ILE A 419 -2.58 15.44 -14.76
C ILE A 419 -3.69 15.32 -15.81
N GLU A 420 -3.37 14.71 -16.93
CA GLU A 420 -4.29 14.60 -18.07
C GLU A 420 -5.45 13.65 -17.76
N MET A 421 -6.68 14.08 -18.07
CA MET A 421 -7.89 13.27 -17.87
C MET A 421 -9.07 13.78 -18.73
N ASP A 422 -10.09 12.97 -18.88
CA ASP A 422 -11.40 13.41 -19.39
C ASP A 422 -12.11 14.23 -18.29
N VAL A 423 -11.89 15.54 -18.29
CA VAL A 423 -12.31 16.48 -17.25
C VAL A 423 -13.84 16.51 -17.09
N GLU A 424 -14.61 16.53 -18.20
CA GLU A 424 -16.06 16.58 -18.09
C GLU A 424 -16.67 15.29 -17.55
N LYS A 425 -16.11 14.13 -17.94
CA LYS A 425 -16.49 12.82 -17.41
C LYS A 425 -16.10 12.70 -15.95
N ALA A 426 -14.89 13.10 -15.59
CA ALA A 426 -14.38 13.07 -14.22
C ALA A 426 -15.26 13.93 -13.30
N TYR A 427 -15.57 15.17 -13.71
CA TYR A 427 -16.47 16.03 -12.97
C TYR A 427 -17.87 15.43 -12.80
N LYS A 428 -18.44 14.88 -13.88
CA LYS A 428 -19.74 14.20 -13.85
C LYS A 428 -19.73 13.04 -12.87
N ALA A 429 -18.71 12.19 -12.93
CA ALA A 429 -18.56 11.02 -12.06
C ALA A 429 -18.45 11.42 -10.58
N CYS A 430 -17.65 12.46 -10.26
CA CYS A 430 -17.57 13.01 -8.91
C CYS A 430 -18.93 13.48 -8.40
N LYS A 431 -19.62 14.28 -9.20
CA LYS A 431 -20.94 14.83 -8.84
C LYS A 431 -21.97 13.72 -8.63
N GLU A 432 -22.07 12.74 -9.53
CA GLU A 432 -23.07 11.67 -9.45
C GLU A 432 -22.78 10.75 -8.25
N SER A 433 -21.51 10.45 -7.94
CA SER A 433 -21.14 9.68 -6.75
C SER A 433 -21.53 10.38 -5.44
N ALA A 434 -21.45 11.71 -5.38
CA ALA A 434 -21.84 12.49 -4.21
C ALA A 434 -23.37 12.74 -4.10
N MET A 435 -24.14 12.32 -5.11
CA MET A 435 -25.60 12.50 -5.20
C MET A 435 -26.37 11.16 -5.20
N GLU A 436 -25.66 10.06 -5.04
CA GLU A 436 -26.25 8.73 -4.98
C GLU A 436 -27.15 8.58 -3.75
N LYS A 437 -28.26 7.83 -3.93
CA LYS A 437 -29.20 7.51 -2.84
C LYS A 437 -28.81 6.23 -2.11
N GLY A 438 -27.62 6.18 -1.61
CA GLY A 438 -27.11 5.04 -0.85
C GLY A 438 -26.12 5.53 0.19
N ARG A 439 -25.63 4.64 1.03
CA ARG A 439 -24.60 4.93 2.05
C ARG A 439 -24.95 6.12 2.96
N GLN A 440 -26.28 6.37 3.15
CA GLN A 440 -26.88 7.48 3.92
C GLN A 440 -26.57 8.89 3.31
N ILE A 441 -26.24 8.96 2.01
CA ILE A 441 -25.99 10.24 1.32
C ILE A 441 -27.30 11.01 1.15
N ASP A 442 -28.44 10.33 0.95
CA ASP A 442 -29.76 10.98 0.82
C ASP A 442 -30.18 11.67 2.13
N GLU A 443 -30.00 11.03 3.31
CA GLU A 443 -30.21 11.66 4.60
C GLU A 443 -29.26 12.84 4.81
N TYR A 444 -27.97 12.65 4.48
CA TYR A 444 -26.95 13.69 4.57
C TYR A 444 -27.31 14.91 3.70
N MET A 445 -27.77 14.71 2.46
CA MET A 445 -28.21 15.81 1.60
C MET A 445 -29.41 16.55 2.14
N HIS A 446 -30.34 15.86 2.81
CA HIS A 446 -31.56 16.43 3.32
C HIS A 446 -31.38 17.12 4.67
N LEU A 447 -30.64 16.52 5.58
CA LEU A 447 -30.47 16.97 6.96
C LEU A 447 -29.24 17.84 7.17
N GLY A 448 -28.25 17.75 6.27
CA GLY A 448 -26.92 18.36 6.42
C GLY A 448 -26.01 17.58 7.39
N TYR A 449 -26.38 16.36 7.74
CA TYR A 449 -25.57 15.40 8.50
C TYR A 449 -26.13 13.99 8.30
N VAL A 450 -25.32 12.96 8.53
CA VAL A 450 -25.78 11.57 8.63
C VAL A 450 -26.37 11.36 10.01
N PRO A 451 -27.67 11.02 10.14
CA PRO A 451 -28.25 10.74 11.43
C PRO A 451 -27.78 9.39 11.95
N THR A 452 -27.61 9.29 13.28
CA THR A 452 -27.37 7.99 13.89
C THR A 452 -28.65 7.17 13.93
N ASP A 453 -28.53 5.86 13.66
CA ASP A 453 -29.56 4.89 13.94
C ASP A 453 -29.20 4.09 15.21
N GLU A 454 -30.15 3.33 15.72
CA GLU A 454 -29.97 2.46 16.88
C GLU A 454 -29.46 1.06 16.47
N GLU A 455 -29.41 0.77 15.18
CA GLU A 455 -29.12 -0.55 14.61
C GLU A 455 -27.79 -0.57 13.86
N GLY A 456 -26.74 -1.10 14.49
CA GLY A 456 -25.48 -1.44 13.84
C GLY A 456 -24.46 -0.31 13.71
N GLU A 457 -23.37 -0.59 12.98
CA GLU A 457 -22.33 0.37 12.66
C GLU A 457 -22.78 1.29 11.53
N ASN A 458 -23.00 2.56 11.82
CA ASN A 458 -23.34 3.52 10.77
C ASN A 458 -22.32 4.64 10.59
N TRP A 459 -21.37 4.79 11.53
CA TRP A 459 -20.29 5.79 11.51
C TRP A 459 -20.75 7.21 11.15
N SER A 460 -21.88 7.60 11.71
CA SER A 460 -22.62 8.80 11.31
C SER A 460 -21.81 10.10 11.39
N VAL A 461 -20.99 10.24 12.44
CA VAL A 461 -20.11 11.42 12.60
C VAL A 461 -19.00 11.40 11.56
N SER A 462 -18.29 10.31 11.45
CA SER A 462 -17.19 10.15 10.48
C SER A 462 -17.67 10.38 9.04
N LYS A 463 -18.79 9.73 8.64
CA LYS A 463 -19.39 9.94 7.31
C LYS A 463 -19.72 11.40 7.04
N THR A 464 -20.32 12.10 8.01
CA THR A 464 -20.68 13.52 7.84
C THR A 464 -19.44 14.37 7.57
N LEU A 465 -18.37 14.14 8.34
CA LEU A 465 -17.12 14.90 8.21
C LEU A 465 -16.44 14.64 6.89
N GLU A 466 -16.34 13.36 6.49
CA GLU A 466 -15.65 12.96 5.27
C GLU A 466 -16.45 13.32 4.00
N TYR A 467 -17.76 13.17 4.00
CA TYR A 467 -18.61 13.66 2.91
C TYR A 467 -18.51 15.19 2.76
N ALA A 468 -18.37 15.93 3.87
CA ALA A 468 -18.17 17.38 3.80
C ALA A 468 -16.83 17.75 3.14
N TYR A 469 -15.77 16.99 3.37
CA TYR A 469 -14.50 17.18 2.69
C TYR A 469 -14.59 16.85 1.21
N ASP A 470 -15.15 15.70 0.84
CA ASP A 470 -15.34 15.29 -0.55
C ASP A 470 -16.19 16.32 -1.33
N ASP A 471 -17.26 16.84 -0.72
CA ASP A 471 -18.10 17.88 -1.30
C ASP A 471 -17.36 19.20 -1.53
N TRP A 472 -16.51 19.59 -0.57
CA TRP A 472 -15.64 20.75 -0.74
C TRP A 472 -14.72 20.58 -1.97
N CYS A 473 -14.16 19.37 -2.17
CA CYS A 473 -13.35 19.07 -3.35
C CYS A 473 -14.16 19.24 -4.65
N ILE A 474 -15.40 18.74 -4.70
CA ILE A 474 -16.29 18.93 -5.84
C ILE A 474 -16.58 20.41 -6.07
N ALA A 475 -16.76 21.20 -5.00
CA ALA A 475 -16.96 22.63 -5.13
C ALA A 475 -15.76 23.32 -5.79
N GLN A 476 -14.53 22.99 -5.37
CA GLN A 476 -13.33 23.56 -6.00
C GLN A 476 -13.24 23.15 -7.48
N PHE A 477 -13.57 21.92 -7.82
CA PHE A 477 -13.60 21.44 -9.21
C PHE A 477 -14.67 22.17 -10.02
N ALA A 478 -15.90 22.33 -9.49
CA ALA A 478 -16.98 23.10 -10.11
C ALA A 478 -16.59 24.56 -10.37
N LYS A 479 -15.93 25.19 -9.40
CA LYS A 479 -15.42 26.57 -9.53
C LYS A 479 -14.42 26.69 -10.68
N ALA A 480 -13.46 25.77 -10.75
CA ALA A 480 -12.45 25.74 -11.81
C ALA A 480 -13.09 25.57 -13.22
N LEU A 481 -14.22 24.86 -13.28
CA LEU A 481 -14.99 24.63 -14.52
C LEU A 481 -16.09 25.70 -14.77
N ASN A 482 -16.16 26.78 -13.98
CA ASN A 482 -17.17 27.84 -14.07
C ASN A 482 -18.61 27.31 -13.92
N LYS A 483 -18.84 26.29 -13.13
CA LYS A 483 -20.16 25.70 -12.83
C LYS A 483 -20.70 26.29 -11.52
N GLU A 484 -21.10 27.57 -11.55
CA GLU A 484 -21.38 28.38 -10.35
C GLU A 484 -22.45 27.78 -9.42
N ALA A 485 -23.56 27.29 -9.98
CA ALA A 485 -24.64 26.70 -9.17
C ALA A 485 -24.19 25.45 -8.40
N ASP A 486 -23.35 24.60 -9.02
CA ASP A 486 -22.77 23.43 -8.37
C ASP A 486 -21.72 23.86 -7.33
N TYR A 487 -20.91 24.88 -7.65
CA TYR A 487 -19.94 25.45 -6.70
C TYR A 487 -20.64 25.90 -5.41
N GLU A 488 -21.68 26.73 -5.51
CA GLU A 488 -22.43 27.20 -4.33
C GLU A 488 -23.06 26.04 -3.54
N TYR A 489 -23.64 25.06 -4.26
CA TYR A 489 -24.30 23.91 -3.65
C TYR A 489 -23.32 23.04 -2.85
N PHE A 490 -22.24 22.62 -3.48
CA PHE A 490 -21.25 21.74 -2.85
C PHE A 490 -20.40 22.48 -1.82
N LEU A 491 -20.11 23.76 -1.98
CA LEU A 491 -19.42 24.57 -0.97
C LEU A 491 -20.23 24.62 0.32
N LYS A 492 -21.56 24.81 0.22
CA LYS A 492 -22.43 24.75 1.38
C LYS A 492 -22.43 23.38 2.06
N ARG A 493 -22.42 22.30 1.29
CA ARG A 493 -22.31 20.94 1.86
C ARG A 493 -20.93 20.71 2.51
N GLY A 494 -19.87 21.28 1.97
CA GLY A 494 -18.54 21.26 2.57
C GLY A 494 -18.47 21.89 3.97
N GLU A 495 -19.48 22.69 4.37
CA GLU A 495 -19.61 23.25 5.72
C GLU A 495 -20.45 22.38 6.69
N ASN A 496 -20.97 21.24 6.25
CA ASN A 496 -21.86 20.39 7.05
C ASN A 496 -21.25 19.85 8.35
N TRP A 497 -19.92 19.82 8.48
CA TRP A 497 -19.24 19.52 9.73
C TRP A 497 -19.71 20.42 10.88
N LYS A 498 -20.13 21.68 10.61
CA LYS A 498 -20.65 22.63 11.59
C LYS A 498 -21.92 22.12 12.28
N ASN A 499 -22.71 21.29 11.59
CA ASN A 499 -23.96 20.76 12.14
C ASN A 499 -23.73 19.76 13.28
N LEU A 500 -22.56 19.13 13.35
CA LEU A 500 -22.23 18.16 14.40
C LEU A 500 -21.38 18.76 15.53
N TYR A 501 -20.86 19.98 15.37
CA TYR A 501 -20.06 20.61 16.42
C TYR A 501 -20.94 21.04 17.60
N ASP A 502 -20.63 20.50 18.78
CA ASP A 502 -21.28 20.91 20.04
C ASP A 502 -20.35 21.82 20.86
N PRO A 503 -20.65 23.12 20.95
CA PRO A 503 -19.80 24.08 21.68
C PRO A 503 -19.74 23.82 23.19
N LYS A 504 -20.66 23.00 23.75
CA LYS A 504 -20.65 22.64 25.18
C LYS A 504 -19.61 21.56 25.49
N SER A 505 -19.59 20.51 24.70
CA SER A 505 -18.60 19.42 24.83
C SER A 505 -17.30 19.76 24.11
N THR A 506 -17.31 20.68 23.14
CA THR A 506 -16.21 20.99 22.21
C THR A 506 -15.77 19.79 21.39
N PHE A 507 -16.73 18.95 20.96
CA PHE A 507 -16.51 17.81 20.08
C PHE A 507 -17.57 17.76 18.98
N PHE A 508 -17.30 17.01 17.91
CA PHE A 508 -18.33 16.56 17.01
C PHE A 508 -19.11 15.42 17.67
N ARG A 509 -20.44 15.54 17.67
CA ARG A 509 -21.33 14.59 18.32
C ARG A 509 -22.36 14.03 17.37
N PRO A 510 -22.73 12.75 17.55
CA PRO A 510 -23.82 12.13 16.78
C PRO A 510 -25.17 12.82 17.09
N LYS A 511 -26.02 12.89 16.05
CA LYS A 511 -27.40 13.41 16.16
C LYS A 511 -28.40 12.36 15.68
N ASP A 512 -29.56 12.37 16.34
CA ASP A 512 -30.71 11.61 15.89
C ASP A 512 -31.37 12.26 14.64
N PRO A 513 -32.33 11.59 13.96
CA PRO A 513 -33.02 12.18 12.80
C PRO A 513 -33.84 13.44 13.11
N LYS A 514 -34.06 13.77 14.37
CA LYS A 514 -34.76 15.00 14.83
C LYS A 514 -33.82 16.15 15.14
N GLY A 515 -32.52 15.95 15.02
CA GLY A 515 -31.50 16.96 15.26
C GLY A 515 -30.98 17.05 16.70
N ASN A 516 -31.39 16.13 17.59
CA ASN A 516 -30.94 16.12 18.97
C ASN A 516 -29.56 15.42 19.08
N PHE A 517 -28.65 15.98 19.86
CA PHE A 517 -27.40 15.29 20.18
C PHE A 517 -27.66 14.06 21.07
N ILE A 518 -27.04 12.96 20.72
CA ILE A 518 -27.13 11.71 21.51
C ILE A 518 -26.50 11.87 22.89
N SER A 519 -27.13 11.32 23.90
CA SER A 519 -26.65 11.32 25.30
C SER A 519 -26.93 9.96 25.96
N PRO A 520 -26.03 9.46 26.82
CA PRO A 520 -24.76 10.06 27.22
C PRO A 520 -23.73 10.10 26.10
N PHE A 521 -22.73 10.97 26.19
CA PHE A 521 -21.63 11.08 25.25
C PHE A 521 -20.28 11.14 25.99
N VAL A 522 -19.41 10.19 25.74
CA VAL A 522 -18.08 10.08 26.34
C VAL A 522 -17.03 10.07 25.24
N PRO A 523 -16.27 11.17 25.04
CA PRO A 523 -15.43 11.36 23.88
C PRO A 523 -14.33 10.32 23.64
N LYS A 524 -13.87 9.63 24.69
CA LYS A 524 -12.83 8.60 24.58
C LYS A 524 -13.36 7.21 24.24
N GLU A 525 -14.69 7.02 24.31
CA GLU A 525 -15.29 5.72 23.99
C GLU A 525 -15.34 5.50 22.50
N TYR A 526 -14.97 4.29 22.10
CA TYR A 526 -15.12 3.80 20.74
C TYR A 526 -16.55 3.33 20.55
N THR A 527 -17.25 3.98 19.66
CA THR A 527 -18.68 3.75 19.41
C THR A 527 -18.95 3.58 17.92
N ASN A 528 -20.08 3.04 17.55
CA ASN A 528 -20.52 2.91 16.17
C ASN A 528 -20.76 4.24 15.42
N TYR A 529 -20.57 5.37 16.07
CA TYR A 529 -20.69 6.70 15.44
C TYR A 529 -19.42 7.15 14.71
N PHE A 530 -18.27 6.56 15.07
CA PHE A 530 -16.95 6.90 14.53
C PHE A 530 -16.35 5.67 13.86
N CYS A 531 -15.88 5.83 12.64
CA CYS A 531 -15.21 4.77 11.90
C CYS A 531 -13.88 4.44 12.56
N GLU A 532 -13.74 3.23 13.11
CA GLU A 532 -12.52 2.71 13.73
C GLU A 532 -11.86 3.62 14.78
N SER A 533 -12.60 4.57 15.32
CA SER A 533 -12.06 5.70 16.08
C SER A 533 -12.99 6.12 17.21
N ASN A 534 -12.59 7.19 17.87
CA ASN A 534 -13.40 7.89 18.85
C ASN A 534 -13.50 9.39 18.54
N ALA A 535 -14.21 10.13 19.38
CA ALA A 535 -14.41 11.56 19.16
C ALA A 535 -13.12 12.39 19.26
N TRP A 536 -12.10 11.95 19.98
CA TRP A 536 -10.81 12.63 20.03
C TRP A 536 -10.09 12.56 18.68
N GLN A 537 -10.10 11.41 18.03
CA GLN A 537 -9.40 11.18 16.77
C GLN A 537 -10.10 11.91 15.61
N TYR A 538 -11.42 11.82 15.50
CA TYR A 538 -12.17 12.50 14.44
C TYR A 538 -12.41 13.99 14.67
N PHE A 539 -12.15 14.53 15.86
CA PHE A 539 -12.34 15.96 16.12
C PHE A 539 -11.57 16.86 15.15
N TRP A 540 -10.45 16.41 14.65
CA TRP A 540 -9.54 17.21 13.83
C TRP A 540 -9.86 17.15 12.34
N TYR A 541 -10.83 16.33 11.93
CA TYR A 541 -11.09 16.08 10.53
C TYR A 541 -11.94 17.19 9.88
N VAL A 542 -11.31 18.35 9.64
CA VAL A 542 -11.80 19.47 8.82
C VAL A 542 -10.64 20.00 7.96
N PRO A 543 -10.03 19.14 7.12
CA PRO A 543 -8.84 19.53 6.37
C PRO A 543 -9.11 20.61 5.32
N GLN A 544 -10.36 20.73 4.86
CA GLN A 544 -10.77 21.71 3.85
C GLN A 544 -10.78 23.17 4.36
N ASP A 545 -10.96 23.39 5.64
CA ASP A 545 -11.06 24.75 6.19
C ASP A 545 -10.59 24.83 7.66
N VAL A 546 -9.31 24.50 7.86
CA VAL A 546 -8.68 24.58 9.19
C VAL A 546 -8.80 25.97 9.83
N PRO A 547 -8.65 27.10 9.10
CA PRO A 547 -8.82 28.43 9.69
C PRO A 547 -10.23 28.70 10.25
N GLU A 548 -11.29 28.35 9.53
CA GLU A 548 -12.67 28.52 10.04
C GLU A 548 -12.97 27.55 11.18
N PHE A 549 -12.37 26.35 11.15
CA PHE A 549 -12.48 25.40 12.25
C PHE A 549 -11.83 25.95 13.53
N ILE A 550 -10.62 26.49 13.46
CA ILE A 550 -9.94 27.15 14.59
C ILE A 550 -10.80 28.33 15.14
N LYS A 551 -11.33 29.14 14.23
CA LYS A 551 -12.20 30.28 14.62
C LYS A 551 -13.50 29.80 15.32
N THR A 552 -14.10 28.69 14.84
CA THR A 552 -15.32 28.11 15.42
C THR A 552 -15.06 27.55 16.82
N VAL A 553 -13.95 26.92 17.05
CA VAL A 553 -13.54 26.35 18.35
C VAL A 553 -13.02 27.42 19.28
N GLY A 554 -12.33 28.42 18.76
CA GLY A 554 -11.53 29.42 19.47
C GLY A 554 -10.07 28.95 19.62
N GLU A 555 -9.11 29.77 19.19
CA GLU A 555 -7.69 29.42 19.08
C GLU A 555 -7.09 28.87 20.38
N ASP A 556 -7.33 29.51 21.52
CA ASP A 556 -6.84 29.04 22.83
C ASP A 556 -7.36 27.64 23.19
N LYS A 557 -8.65 27.38 22.91
CA LYS A 557 -9.27 26.06 23.16
C LYS A 557 -8.76 25.01 22.19
N PHE A 558 -8.55 25.39 20.93
CA PHE A 558 -7.99 24.54 19.90
C PHE A 558 -6.58 24.09 20.27
N SER A 559 -5.72 25.07 20.64
CA SER A 559 -4.35 24.78 21.08
C SER A 559 -4.31 23.87 22.32
N ALA A 560 -5.07 24.20 23.37
CA ALA A 560 -5.12 23.39 24.60
C ALA A 560 -5.66 21.99 24.36
N LYS A 561 -6.62 21.82 23.44
CA LYS A 561 -7.16 20.52 23.07
C LYS A 561 -6.15 19.72 22.23
N LEU A 562 -5.41 20.36 21.33
CA LEU A 562 -4.36 19.72 20.54
C LEU A 562 -3.22 19.22 21.45
N ASP A 563 -2.78 20.01 22.44
CA ASP A 563 -1.85 19.55 23.47
C ASP A 563 -2.41 18.35 24.26
N SER A 564 -3.72 18.38 24.57
CA SER A 564 -4.39 17.28 25.27
C SER A 564 -4.46 16.00 24.42
N MET A 565 -4.60 16.11 23.09
CA MET A 565 -4.60 14.98 22.16
C MET A 565 -3.34 14.12 22.35
N PHE A 566 -2.18 14.74 22.49
CA PHE A 566 -0.88 14.06 22.60
C PHE A 566 -0.47 13.72 24.05
N THR A 567 -1.24 14.15 25.06
CA THR A 567 -0.90 13.97 26.48
C THR A 567 -1.96 13.19 27.28
N TYR A 568 -3.19 13.08 26.79
CA TYR A 568 -4.27 12.36 27.45
C TYR A 568 -4.26 10.88 27.04
N TYR A 569 -3.52 10.06 27.78
CA TYR A 569 -3.41 8.63 27.49
C TYR A 569 -4.66 7.83 27.91
N PRO A 570 -5.01 6.77 27.15
CA PRO A 570 -5.96 5.76 27.61
C PRO A 570 -5.52 5.16 28.95
N LYS A 571 -6.49 4.79 29.79
CA LYS A 571 -6.21 4.09 31.04
C LYS A 571 -5.95 2.62 30.75
N PRO A 572 -5.22 1.87 31.62
CA PRO A 572 -4.97 0.44 31.44
C PRO A 572 -6.25 -0.42 31.29
N ASP A 573 -7.37 0.03 31.87
CA ASP A 573 -8.65 -0.68 31.81
C ASP A 573 -9.53 -0.25 30.61
N ASP A 574 -9.13 0.73 29.83
CA ASP A 574 -9.84 1.15 28.61
C ASP A 574 -9.65 0.08 27.54
N LYS A 575 -10.75 -0.42 27.00
CA LYS A 575 -10.72 -1.38 25.88
C LYS A 575 -10.47 -0.60 24.59
N LEU A 576 -9.29 -0.78 24.02
CA LEU A 576 -8.96 -0.25 22.70
C LEU A 576 -9.31 -1.28 21.63
N PRO A 577 -9.92 -0.88 20.50
CA PRO A 577 -10.08 -1.76 19.34
C PRO A 577 -8.72 -2.02 18.69
N ILE A 578 -8.65 -3.05 17.85
CA ILE A 578 -7.42 -3.47 17.17
C ILE A 578 -6.80 -2.38 16.29
N PHE A 579 -7.58 -1.43 15.80
CA PHE A 579 -7.12 -0.31 14.98
C PHE A 579 -6.44 0.81 15.79
N SER A 580 -6.63 0.86 17.11
CA SER A 580 -6.09 1.91 17.98
C SER A 580 -4.70 1.58 18.46
N THR A 581 -3.75 1.64 17.55
CA THR A 581 -2.34 1.32 17.74
C THR A 581 -1.46 2.54 17.55
N GLY A 582 -0.19 2.47 17.93
CA GLY A 582 0.72 3.61 17.83
C GLY A 582 0.30 4.84 18.65
N MET A 583 -0.27 4.61 19.85
CA MET A 583 -0.88 5.66 20.66
C MET A 583 0.12 6.62 21.28
N ILE A 584 -0.06 7.92 20.97
CA ILE A 584 0.60 9.04 21.66
C ILE A 584 -0.51 9.90 22.27
N GLY A 585 -0.87 9.69 23.52
CA GLY A 585 -2.11 10.22 24.10
C GLY A 585 -3.34 9.58 23.44
N GLN A 586 -4.23 10.39 22.86
CA GLN A 586 -5.37 9.94 22.05
C GLN A 586 -5.05 9.90 20.55
N TYR A 587 -3.90 10.41 20.14
CA TYR A 587 -3.39 10.27 18.77
C TYR A 587 -3.05 8.81 18.50
N ALA A 588 -3.65 8.22 17.48
CA ALA A 588 -3.42 6.84 17.05
C ALA A 588 -2.73 6.85 15.69
N HIS A 589 -1.40 6.70 15.65
CA HIS A 589 -0.68 6.74 14.38
C HIS A 589 -0.99 5.55 13.49
N GLY A 590 -1.34 4.43 14.07
CA GLY A 590 -1.72 3.22 13.34
C GLY A 590 -3.11 3.27 12.69
N ASN A 591 -3.77 4.45 12.64
CA ASN A 591 -5.03 4.63 11.91
C ASN A 591 -5.13 6.05 11.32
N GLU A 592 -5.63 6.16 10.11
CA GLU A 592 -5.56 7.30 9.19
C GLU A 592 -6.19 8.60 9.68
N PRO A 593 -7.30 8.61 10.44
CA PRO A 593 -7.89 9.86 10.93
C PRO A 593 -6.94 10.76 11.72
N SER A 594 -5.86 10.18 12.26
CA SER A 594 -4.86 10.92 13.04
C SER A 594 -3.73 11.53 12.18
N HIS A 595 -3.47 11.05 10.98
CA HIS A 595 -2.24 11.31 10.22
C HIS A 595 -1.90 12.79 9.98
N HIS A 596 -2.89 13.67 9.82
CA HIS A 596 -2.67 15.10 9.60
C HIS A 596 -2.58 15.93 10.91
N VAL A 597 -2.92 15.34 12.05
CA VAL A 597 -3.18 16.11 13.30
C VAL A 597 -1.92 16.79 13.83
N ALA A 598 -0.75 16.15 13.74
CA ALA A 598 0.50 16.73 14.22
C ALA A 598 0.89 18.04 13.47
N TYR A 599 0.40 18.22 12.26
CA TYR A 599 0.67 19.40 11.41
C TYR A 599 -0.23 20.59 11.75
N LEU A 600 -1.33 20.40 12.50
CA LEU A 600 -2.28 21.45 12.81
C LEU A 600 -1.71 22.55 13.72
N TYR A 601 -0.63 22.30 14.41
CA TYR A 601 0.08 23.35 15.16
C TYR A 601 0.62 24.47 14.26
N ASN A 602 0.91 24.19 12.97
CA ASN A 602 1.32 25.22 12.01
C ASN A 602 0.27 26.33 11.85
N TYR A 603 -1.01 25.99 11.95
CA TYR A 603 -2.14 26.91 11.74
C TYR A 603 -2.44 27.83 12.95
N ILE A 604 -1.76 27.59 14.08
CA ILE A 604 -1.89 28.39 15.32
C ILE A 604 -0.55 28.99 15.78
N ASN A 605 0.38 29.20 14.83
CA ASN A 605 1.70 29.78 15.07
C ASN A 605 2.54 29.02 16.13
N GLN A 606 2.41 27.70 16.19
CA GLN A 606 3.17 26.80 17.08
C GLN A 606 3.91 25.72 16.27
N ALA A 607 4.54 26.13 15.16
CA ALA A 607 5.21 25.22 14.23
C ALA A 607 6.31 24.35 14.89
N GLU A 608 6.93 24.83 15.98
CA GLU A 608 7.87 24.06 16.77
C GLU A 608 7.26 22.77 17.34
N LYS A 609 5.99 22.82 17.73
CA LYS A 609 5.28 21.62 18.21
C LYS A 609 4.99 20.64 17.09
N THR A 610 4.71 21.12 15.86
CA THR A 610 4.67 20.24 14.68
C THR A 610 5.99 19.50 14.51
N GLN A 611 7.11 20.23 14.53
CA GLN A 611 8.45 19.68 14.34
C GLN A 611 8.79 18.63 15.41
N GLU A 612 8.46 18.92 16.67
CA GLU A 612 8.65 18.00 17.80
C GLU A 612 7.78 16.74 17.66
N MET A 613 6.48 16.89 17.36
CA MET A 613 5.55 15.76 17.30
C MET A 613 5.84 14.87 16.08
N VAL A 614 6.09 15.43 14.90
CA VAL A 614 6.44 14.66 13.71
C VAL A 614 7.74 13.88 13.94
N ARG A 615 8.77 14.53 14.50
CA ARG A 615 10.03 13.86 14.88
C ARG A 615 9.80 12.72 15.87
N ARG A 616 8.96 12.94 16.87
CA ARG A 616 8.59 11.93 17.86
C ARG A 616 7.87 10.75 17.20
N ILE A 617 6.90 11.00 16.32
CA ILE A 617 6.17 9.95 15.61
C ILE A 617 7.14 9.12 14.79
N ILE A 618 7.98 9.72 13.95
CA ILE A 618 8.97 8.99 13.14
C ILE A 618 9.83 8.08 14.03
N ASN A 619 10.39 8.63 15.09
CA ASN A 619 11.35 7.92 15.95
C ASN A 619 10.72 6.83 16.84
N THR A 620 9.38 6.81 17.01
CA THR A 620 8.72 5.87 17.93
C THR A 620 7.72 4.94 17.28
N GLN A 621 7.30 5.22 16.03
CA GLN A 621 6.25 4.45 15.36
C GLN A 621 6.76 3.67 14.14
N TYR A 622 8.03 3.88 13.74
CA TYR A 622 8.66 3.18 12.63
C TYR A 622 10.00 2.60 13.08
N THR A 623 10.27 1.35 12.70
CA THR A 623 11.54 0.67 12.93
C THR A 623 11.92 -0.19 11.74
N THR A 624 13.19 -0.64 11.67
CA THR A 624 13.68 -1.57 10.63
C THR A 624 13.40 -3.05 10.98
N GLN A 625 12.66 -3.31 12.08
CA GLN A 625 12.35 -4.66 12.51
C GLN A 625 11.10 -5.19 11.80
N PRO A 626 10.83 -6.51 11.83
CA PRO A 626 9.61 -7.07 11.26
C PRO A 626 8.31 -6.45 11.80
N ASP A 627 8.28 -6.02 13.07
CA ASP A 627 7.17 -5.28 13.70
C ASP A 627 7.28 -3.75 13.49
N GLY A 628 7.92 -3.33 12.41
CA GLY A 628 8.33 -1.94 12.17
C GLY A 628 7.21 -0.95 11.85
N TYR A 629 5.97 -1.40 11.69
CA TYR A 629 4.78 -0.55 11.60
C TYR A 629 3.91 -0.70 12.84
N CYS A 630 3.46 0.41 13.38
CA CYS A 630 2.62 0.41 14.58
C CYS A 630 1.13 0.13 14.29
N GLY A 631 0.71 0.05 13.05
CA GLY A 631 -0.64 -0.24 12.55
C GLY A 631 -0.58 -0.92 11.20
N ASN A 632 -1.73 -1.17 10.58
CA ASN A 632 -1.77 -1.61 9.20
C ASN A 632 -1.00 -0.63 8.32
N GLU A 633 -0.22 -1.13 7.38
CA GLU A 633 0.55 -0.26 6.47
C GLU A 633 -0.39 0.45 5.47
N ASP A 634 -1.55 -0.14 5.22
CA ASP A 634 -2.69 0.36 4.45
C ASP A 634 -2.35 0.84 3.04
N CYS A 635 -1.90 -0.15 2.26
CA CYS A 635 -1.73 0.02 0.83
C CYS A 635 -0.83 1.21 0.45
N GLY A 636 0.22 1.46 1.24
CA GLY A 636 1.18 2.53 1.01
C GLY A 636 0.90 3.82 1.78
N GLN A 637 -0.19 3.92 2.54
CA GLN A 637 -0.53 5.18 3.23
C GLN A 637 0.41 5.49 4.40
N MET A 638 0.70 4.54 5.29
CA MET A 638 1.69 4.76 6.36
C MET A 638 3.08 5.01 5.81
N SER A 639 3.43 4.32 4.75
CA SER A 639 4.70 4.49 4.04
C SER A 639 4.81 5.89 3.41
N ALA A 640 3.76 6.36 2.74
CA ALA A 640 3.71 7.71 2.18
C ALA A 640 3.82 8.80 3.26
N TRP A 641 3.18 8.59 4.43
CA TRP A 641 3.31 9.49 5.56
C TRP A 641 4.77 9.60 6.00
N MET A 642 5.46 8.46 6.14
CA MET A 642 6.87 8.41 6.54
C MET A 642 7.76 9.10 5.50
N VAL A 643 7.56 8.86 4.20
CA VAL A 643 8.34 9.50 3.13
C VAL A 643 8.14 11.00 3.14
N PHE A 644 6.90 11.50 3.12
CA PHE A 644 6.63 12.95 3.17
C PHE A 644 7.19 13.61 4.42
N SER A 645 6.97 13.01 5.59
CA SER A 645 7.43 13.55 6.86
C SER A 645 8.96 13.57 6.96
N SER A 646 9.64 12.57 6.38
CA SER A 646 11.10 12.55 6.28
C SER A 646 11.65 13.66 5.41
N LEU A 647 10.93 14.02 4.34
CA LEU A 647 11.24 15.15 3.47
C LEU A 647 10.92 16.51 4.12
N GLY A 648 10.19 16.53 5.23
CA GLY A 648 9.81 17.75 5.93
C GLY A 648 8.60 18.47 5.33
N ILE A 649 7.73 17.76 4.62
CA ILE A 649 6.49 18.28 4.04
C ILE A 649 5.34 17.28 4.20
N TYR A 650 4.08 17.74 4.24
CA TYR A 650 2.91 16.86 4.31
C TYR A 650 1.64 17.54 3.76
N PRO A 651 0.78 16.85 2.99
CA PRO A 651 -0.47 17.42 2.49
C PRO A 651 -1.61 17.30 3.53
N VAL A 652 -1.79 18.31 4.39
CA VAL A 652 -2.91 18.37 5.35
C VAL A 652 -4.26 18.37 4.63
N ASN A 653 -4.35 19.10 3.52
CA ASN A 653 -5.48 19.06 2.59
C ASN A 653 -4.98 18.51 1.25
N PRO A 654 -5.16 17.23 0.96
CA PRO A 654 -4.60 16.59 -0.23
C PRO A 654 -5.02 17.24 -1.56
N ALA A 655 -6.25 17.76 -1.66
CA ALA A 655 -6.83 18.25 -2.91
C ALA A 655 -6.54 19.74 -3.23
N ASN A 656 -5.65 20.40 -2.50
CA ASN A 656 -5.36 21.83 -2.73
C ASN A 656 -3.96 22.10 -3.34
N GLY A 657 -3.16 21.06 -3.55
CA GLY A 657 -1.81 21.18 -4.11
C GLY A 657 -0.82 21.90 -3.18
N VAL A 658 -1.06 21.93 -1.87
CA VAL A 658 -0.22 22.58 -0.86
C VAL A 658 0.29 21.57 0.15
N TYR A 659 1.53 21.70 0.56
CA TYR A 659 2.17 20.86 1.56
C TYR A 659 2.61 21.71 2.76
N ASP A 660 2.22 21.31 3.95
CA ASP A 660 2.65 21.91 5.21
C ASP A 660 4.11 21.56 5.50
N ILE A 661 4.89 22.53 5.97
CA ILE A 661 6.33 22.37 6.24
C ILE A 661 6.55 21.94 7.69
N THR A 662 7.45 20.97 7.86
CA THR A 662 8.06 20.59 9.13
C THR A 662 9.57 20.43 8.95
N SER A 663 10.32 20.10 10.02
CA SER A 663 11.76 19.86 9.88
C SER A 663 12.04 18.51 9.23
N PRO A 664 12.89 18.46 8.18
CA PRO A 664 13.31 17.20 7.57
C PRO A 664 13.99 16.26 8.56
N TRP A 665 13.75 14.96 8.41
CA TRP A 665 14.37 13.93 9.23
C TRP A 665 15.72 13.45 8.67
N ILE A 666 16.00 13.74 7.41
CA ILE A 666 17.19 13.36 6.64
C ILE A 666 18.09 14.58 6.40
N GLU A 667 19.35 14.35 6.05
CA GLU A 667 20.30 15.44 5.76
C GLU A 667 19.97 16.12 4.43
N LYS A 668 19.68 15.33 3.40
CA LYS A 668 19.36 15.83 2.07
C LYS A 668 18.53 14.83 1.28
N ALA A 669 17.64 15.33 0.44
CA ALA A 669 16.97 14.56 -0.61
C ALA A 669 17.06 15.30 -1.94
N VAL A 670 17.23 14.53 -3.03
CA VAL A 670 17.10 15.02 -4.40
C VAL A 670 15.94 14.27 -5.05
N LEU A 671 14.86 14.98 -5.35
CA LEU A 671 13.72 14.46 -6.09
C LEU A 671 13.98 14.66 -7.59
N HIS A 672 14.11 13.57 -8.33
CA HIS A 672 14.23 13.58 -9.79
C HIS A 672 12.82 13.62 -10.40
N LEU A 673 12.40 14.79 -10.83
CA LEU A 673 11.04 15.04 -11.27
C LEU A 673 10.79 14.51 -12.69
N PRO A 674 9.57 14.02 -12.99
CA PRO A 674 9.22 13.49 -14.31
C PRO A 674 9.40 14.48 -15.48
N ASN A 675 9.40 15.78 -15.20
CA ASN A 675 9.65 16.84 -16.19
C ASN A 675 11.16 17.07 -16.47
N GLY A 676 12.06 16.22 -15.95
CA GLY A 676 13.50 16.28 -16.14
C GLY A 676 14.23 17.30 -15.26
N LYS A 677 13.54 17.95 -14.33
CA LYS A 677 14.12 18.82 -13.32
C LYS A 677 14.42 18.06 -12.04
N SER A 678 15.11 18.70 -11.10
CA SER A 678 15.32 18.19 -9.75
C SER A 678 14.87 19.23 -8.73
N PHE A 679 14.27 18.73 -7.65
CA PHE A 679 13.98 19.53 -6.47
C PHE A 679 14.77 18.97 -5.30
N THR A 680 15.60 19.82 -4.67
CA THR A 680 16.44 19.42 -3.55
C THR A 680 15.83 19.90 -2.24
N ILE A 681 15.79 19.04 -1.25
CA ILE A 681 15.54 19.38 0.14
C ILE A 681 16.86 19.14 0.88
N SER A 682 17.38 20.16 1.54
CA SER A 682 18.67 20.06 2.24
C SER A 682 18.60 20.70 3.63
N THR A 683 19.45 20.23 4.53
CA THR A 683 19.50 20.73 5.90
C THR A 683 20.92 21.14 6.29
N GLU A 684 21.03 22.17 7.10
CA GLU A 684 22.24 22.52 7.86
C GLU A 684 22.01 22.16 9.32
N ASN A 685 23.04 21.55 9.96
CA ASN A 685 23.03 21.11 11.36
C ASN A 685 22.02 20.00 11.69
N GLN A 686 21.57 19.19 10.73
CA GLN A 686 20.69 18.05 11.02
C GLN A 686 21.33 17.11 12.06
N GLY A 687 20.50 16.60 12.99
CA GLY A 687 20.95 15.69 14.04
C GLY A 687 19.82 15.29 14.97
N LYS A 688 20.11 14.36 15.90
CA LYS A 688 19.09 13.84 16.84
C LYS A 688 18.46 14.96 17.69
N GLU A 689 19.28 15.93 18.11
CA GLU A 689 18.82 17.05 18.97
C GLU A 689 18.34 18.25 18.14
N ASN A 690 18.81 18.38 16.88
CA ASN A 690 18.53 19.53 16.04
C ASN A 690 17.31 19.23 15.17
N HIS A 691 16.14 19.56 15.64
CA HIS A 691 14.89 19.36 14.93
C HIS A 691 13.98 20.61 14.88
N TYR A 692 14.43 21.73 15.43
CA TYR A 692 13.72 23.00 15.30
C TYR A 692 14.25 23.81 14.12
N ILE A 693 13.35 24.40 13.35
CA ILE A 693 13.69 25.24 12.20
C ILE A 693 14.04 26.66 12.71
N GLU A 694 15.27 27.08 12.49
CA GLU A 694 15.70 28.46 12.68
C GLU A 694 15.36 29.29 11.44
N LYS A 695 15.60 28.74 10.24
CA LYS A 695 15.43 29.44 8.98
C LYS A 695 15.13 28.49 7.84
N VAL A 696 14.30 28.92 6.90
CA VAL A 696 14.05 28.24 5.63
C VAL A 696 14.47 29.16 4.47
N LEU A 697 15.11 28.60 3.46
CA LEU A 697 15.42 29.28 2.22
C LEU A 697 14.79 28.52 1.04
N LEU A 698 14.12 29.22 0.14
CA LEU A 698 13.69 28.69 -1.14
C LEU A 698 14.54 29.32 -2.24
N ASN A 699 15.33 28.50 -2.94
CA ASN A 699 16.26 28.93 -3.98
C ASN A 699 17.25 30.02 -3.49
N GLY A 700 17.69 29.93 -2.24
CA GLY A 700 18.65 30.86 -1.61
C GLY A 700 18.02 32.12 -1.02
N GLU A 701 16.73 32.38 -1.21
CA GLU A 701 16.01 33.50 -0.62
C GLU A 701 15.24 33.06 0.65
N GLU A 702 15.18 33.94 1.66
CA GLU A 702 14.47 33.64 2.92
C GLU A 702 12.98 33.37 2.65
N TYR A 703 12.50 32.21 3.12
CA TYR A 703 11.15 31.74 2.93
C TYR A 703 10.43 31.66 4.28
N LYS A 704 9.35 32.42 4.46
CA LYS A 704 8.65 32.58 5.76
C LYS A 704 7.34 31.82 5.84
N GLU A 705 6.88 31.31 4.71
CA GLU A 705 5.65 30.53 4.67
C GLU A 705 5.86 29.18 5.35
N LEU A 706 4.83 28.69 6.02
CA LEU A 706 4.81 27.34 6.62
C LEU A 706 4.28 26.27 5.64
N THR A 707 4.18 26.61 4.37
CA THR A 707 3.69 25.72 3.31
C THR A 707 4.51 25.90 2.04
N ILE A 708 4.55 24.84 1.20
CA ILE A 708 5.09 24.91 -0.15
C ILE A 708 4.06 24.31 -1.12
N THR A 709 3.96 24.86 -2.34
CA THR A 709 3.02 24.38 -3.34
C THR A 709 3.62 23.29 -4.22
N HIS A 710 2.78 22.40 -4.74
CA HIS A 710 3.16 21.41 -5.76
C HIS A 710 3.85 22.07 -6.95
N GLN A 711 3.34 23.21 -7.40
CA GLN A 711 3.92 23.96 -8.52
C GLN A 711 5.36 24.41 -8.22
N GLN A 712 5.66 24.89 -7.00
CA GLN A 712 7.02 25.28 -6.61
C GLN A 712 7.98 24.07 -6.63
N ILE A 713 7.52 22.91 -6.14
CA ILE A 713 8.30 21.67 -6.21
C ILE A 713 8.57 21.30 -7.67
N MET A 714 7.54 21.25 -8.51
CA MET A 714 7.66 20.85 -9.92
C MET A 714 8.43 21.85 -10.81
N GLN A 715 8.65 23.08 -10.34
CA GLN A 715 9.54 24.03 -11.01
C GLN A 715 11.01 23.64 -10.84
N GLY A 716 11.33 22.77 -9.90
CA GLY A 716 12.70 22.45 -9.49
C GLY A 716 13.32 23.56 -8.63
N GLY A 717 14.50 23.29 -8.09
CA GLY A 717 15.19 24.22 -7.20
C GLY A 717 15.56 23.58 -5.86
N GLU A 718 15.64 24.38 -4.81
CA GLU A 718 16.06 23.92 -3.49
C GLU A 718 15.23 24.55 -2.37
N LEU A 719 14.79 23.72 -1.43
CA LEU A 719 14.27 24.11 -0.13
C LEU A 719 15.31 23.73 0.93
N HIS A 720 15.96 24.75 1.51
CA HIS A 720 17.05 24.57 2.46
C HIS A 720 16.64 24.97 3.88
N PHE A 721 16.96 24.13 4.85
CA PHE A 721 16.62 24.31 6.26
C PHE A 721 17.87 24.50 7.11
N VAL A 722 17.87 25.51 7.96
CA VAL A 722 18.84 25.64 9.06
C VAL A 722 18.17 25.16 10.34
N LEU A 723 18.73 24.13 10.96
CA LEU A 723 18.15 23.49 12.14
C LEU A 723 18.95 23.79 13.41
N ILE A 724 18.25 23.87 14.56
CA ILE A 724 18.81 24.11 15.89
C ILE A 724 18.23 23.15 16.92
N SER A 725 18.91 22.99 18.05
CA SER A 725 18.52 22.07 19.13
C SER A 725 17.51 22.66 20.12
N THR A 726 17.42 23.98 20.21
CA THR A 726 16.52 24.70 21.13
C THR A 726 15.96 25.92 20.46
N LYS A 727 14.72 26.25 20.76
CA LYS A 727 14.03 27.47 20.31
C LYS A 727 14.11 28.58 21.36
#